data_bd0305f606a2f25be8007c47ced44ecb
#
_entry.id   bd0305f606a2f25be8007c47ced44ecb
#
_cell.length_a   1.000
_cell.length_b   1.000
_cell.length_c   1.000
_cell.angle_alpha   90.00
_cell.angle_beta   90.00
_cell.angle_gamma   90.00
#
_symmetry.space_group_name_H-M   'P 1'
#
loop_
_entity.id
_entity.type
_entity.pdbx_description
1 polymer ?
#
loop_
_entity_poly.entity_id
_entity_poly.type
_entity_poly.pdbx_seq_one_letter_code
_entity_poly.pdbx_strand_id
1 'polypeptide(L)'
;MADKVQLSRADKPARKFFENPITWWKGASYGWNTDVTIWNGTGEAEALCELFFDNLATLLGVTGSAVGHIGYGIIANSGLNGVPGYGLAVAQAWEKIYFNRAIPGCAFALLFGNLFYAYQCGRLGSKEGRNDVTAQPYGMNTTGIYITLYAIQLEALFTGGFKYMDQAAGGDVEGAALEAAEYAWKVGVAANFIMGLFEMLGGVLGEAIRKVTPTAAFYSPLLGVGFVWLAFSPMLKIASEPMMCLIPILIVMVGFFGGVRFTIYKKLSLPIALTAIIYATVAGWAGACKRKVGSEGAIAFAYNLPFGSDSNYEYVTCQGTSVTGAENAYEQFAWSSDILKDSIFVGLGGLGDIGDYVSTIFLVAAVGFTGTMACVESASAAGDDYPMTETMVADGMGTAFGALFGSIYSTTVYIGHPIHKALGAKRGYSLFNGLIYFALLLSGLFASLYNVIPECANGAILLFVGLLLGRQAFEESPSKHYPALLLSIFPYICNWAKLSMPDEGVQMMGQAGGTLFSFVLAWMFCLCIDRKFLDATVLSFLAIWLSLFGFFASHNMANDEVPPTEGNEKIGFYGKEDHDYNNGWRWAVSWSLACVFFGLHALLQKFGLVEKPDGADGEKEDEAPAINNGEGKGEAL
;
A
#
# COMPACT_ATOMS: atom_id res chain seq x y z
N MET A 1 -35.66 -6.83 5.77
CA MET A 1 -34.91 -6.32 6.93
C MET A 1 -33.93 -5.17 6.56
N ALA A 2 -33.91 -4.74 5.31
CA ALA A 2 -33.05 -3.64 4.84
C ALA A 2 -33.61 -2.22 5.07
N ASP A 3 -34.89 -2.08 5.47
CA ASP A 3 -35.60 -0.80 5.50
C ASP A 3 -35.48 0.04 6.80
N LYS A 4 -34.59 -0.32 7.72
CA LYS A 4 -34.43 0.41 8.99
C LYS A 4 -33.11 1.13 9.22
N VAL A 5 -32.21 1.19 8.26
CA VAL A 5 -30.85 1.77 8.45
C VAL A 5 -30.62 3.07 7.65
N GLN A 6 -31.56 3.56 6.89
CA GLN A 6 -31.44 4.91 6.29
C GLN A 6 -31.98 5.98 7.25
N LEU A 7 -31.24 6.28 8.32
CA LEU A 7 -31.31 7.59 8.92
C LEU A 7 -30.61 8.57 7.97
N SER A 8 -31.42 9.47 7.38
CA SER A 8 -30.95 10.42 6.39
C SER A 8 -29.72 11.20 6.89
N ARG A 9 -28.70 11.34 6.06
CA ARG A 9 -27.47 12.13 6.30
C ARG A 9 -27.78 13.59 6.72
N ALA A 10 -28.99 14.08 6.46
CA ALA A 10 -29.44 15.46 6.72
C ALA A 10 -29.70 15.76 8.21
N ASP A 11 -29.92 14.78 9.06
CA ASP A 11 -30.35 14.97 10.45
C ASP A 11 -29.26 14.78 11.51
N LYS A 12 -28.02 14.44 11.10
CA LYS A 12 -26.90 14.35 12.04
C LYS A 12 -26.24 15.71 12.20
N PRO A 13 -26.04 16.21 13.44
CA PRO A 13 -25.31 17.45 13.66
C PRO A 13 -23.91 17.32 13.04
N ALA A 14 -23.42 18.40 12.40
CA ALA A 14 -22.11 18.44 11.80
C ALA A 14 -21.07 17.85 12.75
N ARG A 15 -20.38 16.79 12.32
CA ARG A 15 -19.43 16.03 13.12
C ARG A 15 -18.38 16.98 13.66
N LYS A 16 -18.19 17.04 14.97
CA LYS A 16 -17.08 17.78 15.56
C LYS A 16 -15.80 17.02 15.24
N PHE A 17 -15.03 17.51 14.29
CA PHE A 17 -13.77 16.93 13.86
C PHE A 17 -12.72 16.90 14.98
N PHE A 18 -12.82 17.83 15.93
CA PHE A 18 -11.90 17.95 17.06
C PHE A 18 -12.59 17.63 18.38
N GLU A 19 -12.43 16.39 18.84
CA GLU A 19 -12.68 16.08 20.24
C GLU A 19 -11.39 16.36 21.06
N ASN A 20 -11.55 16.90 22.27
CA ASN A 20 -10.42 17.13 23.16
C ASN A 20 -9.73 15.80 23.49
N PRO A 21 -8.44 15.60 23.14
CA PRO A 21 -7.72 14.34 23.38
C PRO A 21 -7.75 13.85 24.83
N ILE A 22 -7.82 14.76 25.79
CA ILE A 22 -7.92 14.44 27.22
C ILE A 22 -9.20 13.65 27.55
N THR A 23 -10.26 13.82 26.74
CA THR A 23 -11.52 13.08 26.94
C THR A 23 -11.46 11.64 26.47
N TRP A 24 -10.51 11.28 25.58
CA TRP A 24 -10.38 9.93 25.03
C TRP A 24 -10.00 8.90 26.10
N TRP A 25 -9.14 9.30 27.04
CA TRP A 25 -8.60 8.43 28.09
C TRP A 25 -9.39 8.49 29.39
N LYS A 26 -10.42 9.33 29.45
CA LYS A 26 -11.27 9.48 30.63
C LYS A 26 -12.09 8.21 30.83
N GLY A 27 -11.75 7.41 31.86
CA GLY A 27 -12.36 6.11 32.11
C GLY A 27 -11.75 4.98 31.27
N ALA A 28 -10.41 4.85 31.24
CA ALA A 28 -9.70 3.88 30.40
C ALA A 28 -10.20 2.42 30.57
N SER A 29 -10.63 2.00 31.76
CA SER A 29 -11.25 0.70 31.99
C SER A 29 -12.65 0.54 31.36
N TYR A 30 -13.27 1.64 30.94
CA TYR A 30 -14.64 1.69 30.44
C TYR A 30 -14.84 0.92 29.12
N GLY A 31 -13.80 0.90 28.25
CA GLY A 31 -13.83 0.13 27.01
C GLY A 31 -13.71 -1.38 27.21
N TRP A 32 -13.14 -1.83 28.32
CA TRP A 32 -13.07 -3.25 28.66
C TRP A 32 -14.24 -3.70 29.54
N ASN A 33 -14.74 -2.84 30.40
CA ASN A 33 -15.93 -3.07 31.23
C ASN A 33 -17.18 -2.56 30.52
N THR A 34 -17.76 -3.37 29.66
CA THR A 34 -18.84 -3.04 28.74
C THR A 34 -19.76 -4.23 28.52
N ASP A 35 -21.00 -3.97 28.12
CA ASP A 35 -21.99 -4.99 27.71
C ASP A 35 -21.72 -5.57 26.32
N VAL A 36 -20.82 -4.96 25.53
CA VAL A 36 -20.39 -5.51 24.25
C VAL A 36 -19.54 -6.76 24.51
N THR A 37 -20.07 -7.91 24.12
CA THR A 37 -19.40 -9.20 24.33
C THR A 37 -18.11 -9.31 23.51
N ILE A 38 -17.13 -10.09 24.00
CA ILE A 38 -15.91 -10.39 23.24
C ILE A 38 -16.22 -11.39 22.11
N TRP A 39 -17.07 -12.37 22.35
CA TRP A 39 -17.35 -13.41 21.37
C TRP A 39 -18.85 -13.57 21.15
N ASN A 40 -19.28 -13.51 19.89
CA ASN A 40 -20.68 -13.61 19.48
C ASN A 40 -20.92 -14.77 18.47
N GLY A 41 -20.45 -15.95 18.79
CA GLY A 41 -20.73 -17.17 18.03
C GLY A 41 -20.07 -17.22 16.64
N THR A 42 -20.83 -17.70 15.64
CA THR A 42 -20.31 -17.94 14.27
C THR A 42 -19.95 -16.67 13.51
N GLY A 43 -20.65 -15.57 13.76
CA GLY A 43 -20.38 -14.28 13.10
C GLY A 43 -18.99 -13.73 13.46
N GLU A 44 -18.59 -13.91 14.73
CA GLU A 44 -17.24 -13.53 15.18
C GLU A 44 -16.15 -14.39 14.50
N ALA A 45 -16.39 -15.70 14.36
CA ALA A 45 -15.46 -16.61 13.70
C ALA A 45 -15.33 -16.32 12.20
N GLU A 46 -16.44 -16.02 11.51
CA GLU A 46 -16.42 -15.65 10.09
C GLU A 46 -15.65 -14.33 9.89
N ALA A 47 -15.92 -13.31 10.71
CA ALA A 47 -15.21 -12.03 10.66
C ALA A 47 -13.71 -12.17 10.97
N LEU A 48 -13.35 -13.03 11.96
CA LEU A 48 -11.95 -13.33 12.25
C LEU A 48 -11.26 -13.99 11.06
N CYS A 49 -11.90 -14.97 10.42
CA CYS A 49 -11.34 -15.62 9.23
C CYS A 49 -11.16 -14.63 8.08
N GLU A 50 -12.15 -13.77 7.80
CA GLU A 50 -12.03 -12.76 6.74
C GLU A 50 -10.85 -11.83 7.02
N LEU A 51 -10.79 -11.19 8.18
CA LEU A 51 -9.72 -10.26 8.54
C LEU A 51 -8.34 -10.93 8.57
N PHE A 52 -8.27 -12.18 9.10
CA PHE A 52 -7.01 -12.93 9.15
C PHE A 52 -6.47 -13.22 7.75
N PHE A 53 -7.30 -13.74 6.84
CA PHE A 53 -6.82 -14.09 5.51
C PHE A 53 -6.56 -12.87 4.62
N ASP A 54 -7.25 -11.75 4.82
CA ASP A 54 -6.94 -10.49 4.15
C ASP A 54 -5.55 -9.96 4.54
N ASN A 55 -5.26 -9.94 5.85
CA ASN A 55 -3.94 -9.57 6.34
C ASN A 55 -2.85 -10.54 5.89
N LEU A 56 -3.13 -11.86 5.88
CA LEU A 56 -2.18 -12.87 5.43
C LEU A 56 -1.86 -12.70 3.94
N ALA A 57 -2.88 -12.49 3.12
CA ALA A 57 -2.69 -12.27 1.70
C ALA A 57 -1.86 -11.00 1.41
N THR A 58 -2.14 -9.91 2.15
CA THR A 58 -1.35 -8.69 2.06
C THR A 58 0.11 -8.94 2.44
N LEU A 59 0.38 -9.58 3.58
CA LEU A 59 1.74 -9.87 4.03
C LEU A 59 2.50 -10.79 3.08
N LEU A 60 1.86 -11.85 2.56
CA LEU A 60 2.47 -12.75 1.59
C LEU A 60 2.78 -12.03 0.27
N GLY A 61 1.84 -11.20 -0.23
CA GLY A 61 2.05 -10.45 -1.46
C GLY A 61 3.13 -9.39 -1.34
N VAL A 62 3.17 -8.68 -0.23
CA VAL A 62 4.20 -7.70 0.09
C VAL A 62 5.57 -8.37 0.22
N THR A 63 5.65 -9.53 0.87
CA THR A 63 6.88 -10.32 0.98
C THR A 63 7.37 -10.80 -0.39
N GLY A 64 6.46 -11.29 -1.24
CA GLY A 64 6.80 -11.65 -2.61
C GLY A 64 7.36 -10.47 -3.41
N SER A 65 6.83 -9.27 -3.19
CA SER A 65 7.35 -8.06 -3.81
C SER A 65 8.69 -7.61 -3.20
N ALA A 66 8.83 -7.63 -1.88
CA ALA A 66 10.04 -7.16 -1.19
C ALA A 66 11.23 -8.10 -1.40
N VAL A 67 11.03 -9.41 -1.23
CA VAL A 67 12.08 -10.40 -1.33
C VAL A 67 12.20 -10.95 -2.75
N GLY A 68 11.09 -11.42 -3.32
CA GLY A 68 11.09 -12.04 -4.64
C GLY A 68 11.36 -11.04 -5.76
N HIS A 69 10.56 -9.99 -5.88
CA HIS A 69 10.69 -9.05 -6.99
C HIS A 69 11.81 -8.04 -6.79
N ILE A 70 11.84 -7.33 -5.66
CA ILE A 70 12.90 -6.33 -5.41
C ILE A 70 14.23 -7.03 -5.15
N GLY A 71 14.31 -7.95 -4.19
CA GLY A 71 15.56 -8.63 -3.82
C GLY A 71 16.12 -9.44 -4.98
N TYR A 72 15.47 -10.55 -5.31
CA TYR A 72 16.00 -11.49 -6.31
C TYR A 72 15.72 -11.07 -7.76
N GLY A 73 14.62 -10.36 -8.02
CA GLY A 73 14.29 -9.92 -9.38
C GLY A 73 15.12 -8.73 -9.83
N ILE A 74 15.27 -7.71 -9.01
CA ILE A 74 15.90 -6.44 -9.38
C ILE A 74 17.33 -6.35 -8.85
N ILE A 75 17.52 -6.38 -7.54
CA ILE A 75 18.83 -6.15 -6.89
C ILE A 75 19.86 -7.20 -7.29
N ALA A 76 19.50 -8.49 -7.25
CA ALA A 76 20.41 -9.56 -7.64
C ALA A 76 20.87 -9.49 -9.11
N ASN A 77 20.11 -8.83 -9.98
CA ASN A 77 20.40 -8.70 -11.41
C ASN A 77 20.81 -7.28 -11.83
N SER A 78 21.11 -6.41 -10.89
CA SER A 78 21.40 -4.99 -11.13
C SER A 78 22.89 -4.70 -11.42
N GLY A 79 23.22 -3.42 -11.61
CA GLY A 79 24.57 -2.90 -11.75
C GLY A 79 25.50 -3.19 -10.56
N LEU A 80 24.99 -3.62 -9.41
CA LEU A 80 25.78 -4.12 -8.28
C LEU A 80 26.64 -5.33 -8.65
N ASN A 81 26.32 -6.02 -9.74
CA ASN A 81 27.13 -7.11 -10.31
C ASN A 81 28.42 -6.62 -11.01
N GLY A 82 28.76 -5.33 -10.98
CA GLY A 82 30.11 -4.83 -11.22
C GLY A 82 31.17 -5.53 -10.32
N VAL A 83 30.73 -5.97 -9.12
CA VAL A 83 31.45 -6.94 -8.27
C VAL A 83 30.74 -8.29 -8.39
N PRO A 84 31.41 -9.34 -8.88
CA PRO A 84 30.78 -10.63 -9.12
C PRO A 84 30.07 -11.20 -7.88
N GLY A 85 28.77 -11.50 -8.00
CA GLY A 85 27.97 -12.07 -6.94
C GLY A 85 27.48 -11.11 -5.86
N TYR A 86 27.89 -9.83 -5.88
CA TYR A 86 27.52 -8.88 -4.83
C TYR A 86 26.02 -8.57 -4.82
N GLY A 87 25.41 -8.31 -5.98
CA GLY A 87 23.96 -8.09 -6.05
C GLY A 87 23.13 -9.24 -5.47
N LEU A 88 23.53 -10.48 -5.74
CA LEU A 88 22.89 -11.67 -5.15
C LEU A 88 23.11 -11.73 -3.63
N ALA A 89 24.31 -11.41 -3.15
CA ALA A 89 24.61 -11.37 -1.71
C ALA A 89 23.75 -10.32 -0.99
N VAL A 90 23.56 -9.13 -1.59
CA VAL A 90 22.66 -8.08 -1.05
C VAL A 90 21.23 -8.58 -0.98
N ALA A 91 20.72 -9.26 -2.01
CA ALA A 91 19.38 -9.83 -2.00
C ALA A 91 19.19 -10.88 -0.88
N GLN A 92 20.17 -11.74 -0.67
CA GLN A 92 20.15 -12.75 0.40
C GLN A 92 20.25 -12.10 1.80
N ALA A 93 21.09 -11.09 1.96
CA ALA A 93 21.19 -10.34 3.21
C ALA A 93 19.88 -9.59 3.51
N TRP A 94 19.25 -9.02 2.47
CA TRP A 94 17.95 -8.37 2.57
C TRP A 94 16.86 -9.35 3.02
N GLU A 95 16.75 -10.51 2.40
CA GLU A 95 15.80 -11.55 2.80
C GLU A 95 15.96 -11.93 4.27
N LYS A 96 17.20 -12.12 4.73
CA LYS A 96 17.49 -12.44 6.12
C LYS A 96 17.05 -11.33 7.09
N ILE A 97 17.35 -10.07 6.79
CA ILE A 97 16.93 -8.93 7.62
C ILE A 97 15.42 -8.77 7.58
N TYR A 98 14.82 -8.96 6.43
CA TYR A 98 13.38 -8.85 6.23
C TYR A 98 12.60 -9.81 7.14
N PHE A 99 12.93 -11.09 7.12
CA PHE A 99 12.26 -12.10 7.95
C PHE A 99 12.63 -12.02 9.44
N ASN A 100 13.85 -11.59 9.76
CA ASN A 100 14.31 -11.57 11.15
C ASN A 100 14.02 -10.25 11.89
N ARG A 101 13.78 -9.14 11.18
CA ARG A 101 13.58 -7.82 11.81
C ARG A 101 12.30 -7.12 11.33
N ALA A 102 12.11 -6.98 10.01
CA ALA A 102 10.99 -6.20 9.48
C ALA A 102 9.62 -6.87 9.75
N ILE A 103 9.48 -8.15 9.43
CA ILE A 103 8.24 -8.92 9.65
C ILE A 103 7.88 -9.05 11.13
N PRO A 104 8.80 -9.43 12.04
CA PRO A 104 8.49 -9.46 13.47
C PRO A 104 8.09 -8.10 14.05
N GLY A 105 8.65 -7.00 13.53
CA GLY A 105 8.25 -5.65 13.92
C GLY A 105 6.76 -5.37 13.66
N CYS A 106 6.20 -5.91 12.57
CA CYS A 106 4.78 -5.78 12.24
C CYS A 106 3.86 -6.43 13.29
N ALA A 107 4.33 -7.45 14.01
CA ALA A 107 3.55 -8.10 15.06
C ALA A 107 3.10 -7.11 16.13
N PHE A 108 3.98 -6.20 16.51
CA PHE A 108 3.69 -5.19 17.54
C PHE A 108 2.70 -4.14 17.05
N ALA A 109 2.82 -3.69 15.80
CA ALA A 109 1.86 -2.76 15.20
C ALA A 109 0.45 -3.37 15.12
N LEU A 110 0.36 -4.60 14.61
CA LEU A 110 -0.92 -5.32 14.49
C LEU A 110 -1.54 -5.61 15.85
N LEU A 111 -0.75 -6.01 16.84
CA LEU A 111 -1.25 -6.22 18.20
C LEU A 111 -1.80 -4.93 18.80
N PHE A 112 -1.03 -3.84 18.71
CA PHE A 112 -1.43 -2.54 19.25
C PHE A 112 -2.78 -2.08 18.69
N GLY A 113 -2.92 -2.01 17.37
CA GLY A 113 -4.13 -1.49 16.75
C GLY A 113 -5.34 -2.39 16.97
N ASN A 114 -5.19 -3.72 16.83
CA ASN A 114 -6.30 -4.64 17.06
C ASN A 114 -6.79 -4.60 18.52
N LEU A 115 -5.89 -4.46 19.51
CA LEU A 115 -6.26 -4.23 20.92
C LEU A 115 -6.98 -2.90 21.11
N PHE A 116 -6.46 -1.83 20.49
CA PHE A 116 -7.04 -0.51 20.57
C PHE A 116 -8.46 -0.47 20.00
N TYR A 117 -8.69 -1.04 18.82
CA TYR A 117 -10.01 -1.02 18.19
C TYR A 117 -11.02 -1.93 18.89
N ALA A 118 -10.58 -3.03 19.49
CA ALA A 118 -11.42 -3.83 20.38
C ALA A 118 -11.83 -3.04 21.64
N TYR A 119 -10.91 -2.24 22.21
CA TYR A 119 -11.19 -1.33 23.31
C TYR A 119 -12.14 -0.20 22.90
N GLN A 120 -11.87 0.47 21.76
CA GLN A 120 -12.68 1.59 21.24
C GLN A 120 -14.13 1.16 20.97
N CYS A 121 -14.33 -0.04 20.41
CA CYS A 121 -15.64 -0.66 20.22
C CYS A 121 -16.41 -0.80 21.54
N GLY A 122 -15.77 -1.36 22.56
CA GLY A 122 -16.37 -1.50 23.88
C GLY A 122 -16.76 -0.17 24.51
N ARG A 123 -15.91 0.84 24.34
CA ARG A 123 -16.16 2.20 24.84
C ARG A 123 -17.34 2.87 24.13
N LEU A 124 -17.44 2.71 22.80
CA LEU A 124 -18.55 3.24 22.03
C LEU A 124 -19.87 2.60 22.49
N GLY A 125 -19.91 1.27 22.61
CA GLY A 125 -21.09 0.55 23.10
C GLY A 125 -21.52 0.97 24.49
N SER A 126 -20.58 1.15 25.43
CA SER A 126 -20.87 1.64 26.77
C SER A 126 -21.39 3.07 26.78
N LYS A 127 -20.83 3.95 25.93
CA LYS A 127 -21.25 5.35 25.80
C LYS A 127 -22.66 5.47 25.24
N GLU A 128 -23.03 4.61 24.31
CA GLU A 128 -24.33 4.63 23.63
C GLU A 128 -25.37 3.70 24.26
N GLY A 129 -24.97 2.92 25.28
CA GLY A 129 -25.86 1.99 25.98
C GLY A 129 -26.36 0.83 25.10
N ARG A 130 -25.56 0.39 24.13
CA ARG A 130 -25.91 -0.68 23.18
C ARG A 130 -24.79 -1.71 23.04
N ASN A 131 -25.13 -2.92 22.61
CA ASN A 131 -24.22 -4.05 22.50
C ASN A 131 -24.04 -4.57 21.05
N ASP A 132 -24.60 -3.89 20.06
CA ASP A 132 -24.50 -4.25 18.64
C ASP A 132 -23.36 -3.53 17.90
N VAL A 133 -22.45 -2.92 18.64
CA VAL A 133 -21.25 -2.24 18.11
C VAL A 133 -20.23 -3.26 17.63
N THR A 134 -19.60 -2.99 16.49
CA THR A 134 -18.57 -3.83 15.87
C THR A 134 -17.24 -3.08 15.85
N ALA A 135 -16.13 -3.71 16.26
CA ALA A 135 -14.81 -3.10 16.18
C ALA A 135 -14.46 -2.72 14.74
N GLN A 136 -13.63 -1.69 14.57
CA GLN A 136 -13.08 -1.40 13.26
C GLN A 136 -12.05 -2.49 12.90
N PRO A 137 -12.09 -3.09 11.69
CA PRO A 137 -11.08 -4.03 11.24
C PRO A 137 -9.75 -3.31 11.07
N TYR A 138 -8.66 -3.93 11.49
CA TYR A 138 -7.34 -3.31 11.47
C TYR A 138 -6.28 -4.25 10.93
N GLY A 139 -5.39 -3.71 10.10
CA GLY A 139 -4.34 -4.49 9.48
C GLY A 139 -3.25 -3.67 8.81
N MET A 140 -2.58 -4.27 7.87
CA MET A 140 -1.48 -3.67 7.12
C MET A 140 -2.00 -2.65 6.10
N ASN A 141 -1.43 -1.46 6.04
CA ASN A 141 -1.78 -0.45 5.04
C ASN A 141 -1.26 -0.86 3.65
N THR A 142 -2.01 -1.69 2.95
CA THR A 142 -1.59 -2.28 1.66
C THR A 142 -1.09 -1.22 0.67
N THR A 143 -1.81 -0.14 0.49
CA THR A 143 -1.45 0.93 -0.45
C THR A 143 -0.16 1.63 -0.03
N GLY A 144 -0.07 2.06 1.23
CA GLY A 144 1.11 2.72 1.77
C GLY A 144 2.36 1.86 1.69
N ILE A 145 2.22 0.56 1.95
CA ILE A 145 3.32 -0.40 1.90
C ILE A 145 3.91 -0.52 0.50
N TYR A 146 3.08 -0.63 -0.54
CA TYR A 146 3.61 -0.76 -1.90
C TYR A 146 4.30 0.51 -2.38
N ILE A 147 3.81 1.70 -2.00
CA ILE A 147 4.54 2.95 -2.26
C ILE A 147 5.88 2.92 -1.53
N THR A 148 5.90 2.55 -0.25
CA THR A 148 7.12 2.45 0.54
C THR A 148 8.12 1.46 -0.06
N LEU A 149 7.67 0.29 -0.52
CA LEU A 149 8.53 -0.71 -1.14
C LEU A 149 9.26 -0.19 -2.38
N TYR A 150 8.53 0.42 -3.30
CA TYR A 150 9.08 0.80 -4.60
C TYR A 150 9.66 2.22 -4.64
N ALA A 151 9.23 3.12 -3.77
CA ALA A 151 9.73 4.49 -3.73
C ALA A 151 10.73 4.77 -2.61
N ILE A 152 10.86 3.89 -1.62
CA ILE A 152 11.80 4.04 -0.50
C ILE A 152 12.73 2.82 -0.40
N GLN A 153 12.18 1.60 -0.25
CA GLN A 153 12.99 0.42 0.01
C GLN A 153 13.88 0.02 -1.16
N LEU A 154 13.35 0.04 -2.37
CA LEU A 154 14.11 -0.26 -3.59
C LEU A 154 15.28 0.72 -3.74
N GLU A 155 15.01 2.01 -3.64
CA GLU A 155 16.05 3.05 -3.74
C GLU A 155 17.07 2.97 -2.59
N ALA A 156 16.61 2.67 -1.37
CA ALA A 156 17.51 2.50 -0.23
C ALA A 156 18.42 1.26 -0.37
N LEU A 157 17.93 0.17 -0.96
CA LEU A 157 18.75 -1.01 -1.27
C LEU A 157 19.82 -0.69 -2.31
N PHE A 158 19.50 0.07 -3.34
CA PHE A 158 20.47 0.53 -4.31
C PHE A 158 21.51 1.47 -3.68
N THR A 159 21.06 2.48 -2.95
CA THR A 159 21.94 3.43 -2.26
C THR A 159 22.90 2.72 -1.31
N GLY A 160 22.37 1.78 -0.49
CA GLY A 160 23.21 0.95 0.38
C GLY A 160 24.16 0.06 -0.41
N GLY A 161 23.67 -0.58 -1.48
CA GLY A 161 24.49 -1.43 -2.34
C GLY A 161 25.68 -0.70 -2.94
N PHE A 162 25.48 0.47 -3.53
CA PHE A 162 26.56 1.27 -4.08
C PHE A 162 27.47 1.86 -3.00
N LYS A 163 26.94 2.29 -1.87
CA LYS A 163 27.70 2.83 -0.74
C LYS A 163 28.78 1.86 -0.23
N TYR A 164 28.50 0.56 -0.22
CA TYR A 164 29.40 -0.47 0.29
C TYR A 164 30.07 -1.29 -0.82
N MET A 165 29.94 -0.89 -2.08
CA MET A 165 30.50 -1.60 -3.23
C MET A 165 32.02 -1.69 -3.22
N ASP A 166 32.72 -0.65 -2.75
CA ASP A 166 34.18 -0.65 -2.63
C ASP A 166 34.68 -1.67 -1.59
N GLN A 167 33.95 -1.85 -0.49
CA GLN A 167 34.23 -2.90 0.49
C GLN A 167 34.07 -4.30 -0.12
N ALA A 168 33.01 -4.52 -0.89
CA ALA A 168 32.80 -5.76 -1.63
C ALA A 168 33.92 -6.03 -2.65
N ALA A 169 34.34 -4.99 -3.38
CA ALA A 169 35.48 -5.07 -4.32
C ALA A 169 36.81 -5.37 -3.62
N GLY A 170 36.97 -4.95 -2.36
CA GLY A 170 38.08 -5.27 -1.48
C GLY A 170 38.09 -6.74 -0.98
N GLY A 171 37.09 -7.53 -1.31
CA GLY A 171 36.96 -8.97 -1.00
C GLY A 171 36.00 -9.33 0.13
N ASP A 172 35.39 -8.36 0.81
CA ASP A 172 34.37 -8.59 1.85
C ASP A 172 32.94 -8.41 1.28
N VAL A 173 32.55 -9.33 0.40
CA VAL A 173 31.24 -9.31 -0.27
C VAL A 173 30.09 -9.52 0.72
N GLU A 174 30.23 -10.44 1.68
CA GLU A 174 29.17 -10.76 2.63
C GLU A 174 28.96 -9.63 3.66
N GLY A 175 30.04 -9.05 4.18
CA GLY A 175 29.96 -7.93 5.11
C GLY A 175 29.34 -6.69 4.45
N ALA A 176 29.80 -6.34 3.25
CA ALA A 176 29.26 -5.24 2.47
C ALA A 176 27.76 -5.43 2.15
N ALA A 177 27.36 -6.65 1.79
CA ALA A 177 25.96 -6.98 1.52
C ALA A 177 25.07 -6.85 2.76
N LEU A 178 25.55 -7.29 3.92
CA LEU A 178 24.84 -7.14 5.18
C LEU A 178 24.66 -5.67 5.56
N GLU A 179 25.71 -4.86 5.43
CA GLU A 179 25.64 -3.42 5.71
C GLU A 179 24.69 -2.68 4.75
N ALA A 180 24.69 -3.04 3.47
CA ALA A 180 23.76 -2.50 2.48
C ALA A 180 22.30 -2.80 2.82
N ALA A 181 21.99 -4.04 3.15
CA ALA A 181 20.65 -4.47 3.53
C ALA A 181 20.20 -3.86 4.87
N GLU A 182 21.13 -3.73 5.83
CA GLU A 182 20.86 -3.07 7.12
C GLU A 182 20.60 -1.57 6.96
N TYR A 183 21.34 -0.91 6.07
CA TYR A 183 21.09 0.50 5.71
C TYR A 183 19.66 0.68 5.18
N ALA A 184 19.25 -0.13 4.21
CA ALA A 184 17.91 -0.04 3.63
C ALA A 184 16.82 -0.32 4.67
N TRP A 185 17.02 -1.30 5.55
CA TRP A 185 16.08 -1.56 6.65
C TRP A 185 15.97 -0.37 7.61
N LYS A 186 17.08 0.24 8.00
CA LYS A 186 17.09 1.43 8.88
C LYS A 186 16.35 2.61 8.23
N VAL A 187 16.59 2.87 6.95
CA VAL A 187 15.87 3.92 6.19
C VAL A 187 14.37 3.63 6.21
N GLY A 188 13.95 2.39 5.95
CA GLY A 188 12.55 2.00 5.96
C GLY A 188 11.88 2.13 7.32
N VAL A 189 12.55 1.73 8.39
CA VAL A 189 12.04 1.90 9.77
C VAL A 189 11.88 3.37 10.13
N ALA A 190 12.89 4.18 9.83
CA ALA A 190 12.84 5.62 10.07
C ALA A 190 11.72 6.30 9.26
N ALA A 191 11.57 5.94 7.99
CA ALA A 191 10.48 6.42 7.15
C ALA A 191 9.11 6.04 7.71
N ASN A 192 8.94 4.77 8.13
CA ASN A 192 7.70 4.29 8.73
C ASN A 192 7.37 5.00 10.06
N PHE A 193 8.38 5.27 10.88
CA PHE A 193 8.20 6.06 12.11
C PHE A 193 7.71 7.48 11.83
N ILE A 194 8.32 8.17 10.87
CA ILE A 194 7.91 9.52 10.48
C ILE A 194 6.52 9.50 9.80
N MET A 195 6.19 8.48 9.01
CA MET A 195 4.83 8.29 8.48
C MET A 195 3.80 8.25 9.60
N GLY A 196 4.04 7.45 10.65
CA GLY A 196 3.15 7.39 11.80
C GLY A 196 2.96 8.75 12.49
N LEU A 197 4.03 9.56 12.61
CA LEU A 197 3.93 10.93 13.13
C LEU A 197 3.09 11.85 12.21
N PHE A 198 3.26 11.75 10.90
CA PHE A 198 2.45 12.52 9.95
C PHE A 198 0.98 12.09 9.94
N GLU A 199 0.69 10.79 10.10
CA GLU A 199 -0.68 10.29 10.24
C GLU A 199 -1.35 10.86 11.50
N MET A 200 -0.63 10.91 12.64
CA MET A 200 -1.13 11.56 13.87
C MET A 200 -1.41 13.05 13.65
N LEU A 201 -0.51 13.77 12.95
CA LEU A 201 -0.71 15.17 12.59
C LEU A 201 -1.87 15.35 11.61
N GLY A 202 -2.06 14.40 10.68
CA GLY A 202 -3.20 14.35 9.76
C GLY A 202 -4.54 14.35 10.49
N GLY A 203 -4.62 13.70 11.65
CA GLY A 203 -5.80 13.76 12.53
C GLY A 203 -6.14 15.18 13.00
N VAL A 204 -5.15 16.07 13.06
CA VAL A 204 -5.33 17.48 13.46
C VAL A 204 -5.51 18.40 12.26
N LEU A 205 -4.75 18.20 11.19
CA LEU A 205 -4.68 19.10 10.02
C LEU A 205 -5.52 18.62 8.83
N GLY A 206 -5.97 17.37 8.84
CA GLY A 206 -6.59 16.71 7.68
C GLY A 206 -7.80 17.44 7.11
N GLU A 207 -8.64 18.03 7.97
CA GLU A 207 -9.79 18.83 7.51
C GLU A 207 -9.37 20.08 6.74
N ALA A 208 -8.32 20.77 7.17
CA ALA A 208 -7.80 21.95 6.49
C ALA A 208 -7.22 21.58 5.11
N ILE A 209 -6.47 20.48 5.05
CA ILE A 209 -5.87 19.97 3.81
C ILE A 209 -6.98 19.52 2.83
N ARG A 210 -8.00 18.81 3.31
CA ARG A 210 -9.14 18.36 2.49
C ARG A 210 -9.94 19.50 1.88
N LYS A 211 -10.06 20.64 2.56
CA LYS A 211 -10.80 21.81 2.03
C LYS A 211 -10.11 22.47 0.84
N VAL A 212 -8.79 22.35 0.76
CA VAL A 212 -7.97 23.01 -0.28
C VAL A 212 -7.72 22.07 -1.46
N THR A 213 -7.62 20.76 -1.21
CA THR A 213 -7.22 19.76 -2.20
C THR A 213 -8.44 19.02 -2.77
N PRO A 214 -8.59 18.93 -4.10
CA PRO A 214 -9.65 18.14 -4.73
C PRO A 214 -9.56 16.67 -4.33
N THR A 215 -10.70 16.02 -4.13
CA THR A 215 -10.79 14.61 -3.74
C THR A 215 -10.04 13.70 -4.73
N ALA A 216 -10.19 13.92 -6.03
CA ALA A 216 -9.49 13.15 -7.05
C ALA A 216 -7.96 13.23 -6.94
N ALA A 217 -7.39 14.36 -6.48
CA ALA A 217 -5.95 14.47 -6.25
C ALA A 217 -5.49 13.54 -5.12
N PHE A 218 -6.26 13.40 -4.03
CA PHE A 218 -5.94 12.45 -2.95
C PHE A 218 -6.03 11.00 -3.39
N TYR A 219 -7.02 10.66 -4.22
CA TYR A 219 -7.19 9.30 -4.71
C TYR A 219 -6.26 8.94 -5.88
N SER A 220 -5.57 9.91 -6.47
CA SER A 220 -4.65 9.66 -7.60
C SER A 220 -3.49 8.72 -7.25
N PRO A 221 -2.80 8.84 -6.09
CA PRO A 221 -1.78 7.86 -5.71
C PRO A 221 -2.37 6.47 -5.44
N LEU A 222 -3.56 6.41 -4.85
CA LEU A 222 -4.28 5.18 -4.59
C LEU A 222 -4.59 4.42 -5.89
N LEU A 223 -5.12 5.14 -6.88
CA LEU A 223 -5.40 4.60 -8.21
C LEU A 223 -4.12 4.13 -8.91
N GLY A 224 -3.06 4.94 -8.87
CA GLY A 224 -1.79 4.62 -9.53
C GLY A 224 -1.14 3.36 -8.97
N VAL A 225 -1.03 3.25 -7.64
CA VAL A 225 -0.51 2.04 -6.97
C VAL A 225 -1.42 0.85 -7.22
N GLY A 226 -2.73 1.03 -7.04
CA GLY A 226 -3.71 -0.04 -7.25
C GLY A 226 -3.63 -0.60 -8.66
N PHE A 227 -3.58 0.27 -9.67
CA PHE A 227 -3.54 -0.16 -11.05
C PHE A 227 -2.19 -0.79 -11.44
N VAL A 228 -1.06 -0.14 -11.13
CA VAL A 228 0.26 -0.57 -11.64
C VAL A 228 0.85 -1.69 -10.79
N TRP A 229 0.92 -1.51 -9.46
CA TRP A 229 1.63 -2.44 -8.60
C TRP A 229 0.76 -3.58 -8.09
N LEU A 230 -0.52 -3.33 -7.80
CA LEU A 230 -1.42 -4.35 -7.24
C LEU A 230 -2.22 -5.10 -8.31
N ALA A 231 -2.51 -4.49 -9.46
CA ALA A 231 -3.24 -5.17 -10.53
C ALA A 231 -2.34 -5.60 -11.69
N PHE A 232 -1.64 -4.66 -12.34
CA PHE A 232 -0.89 -4.92 -13.57
C PHE A 232 0.33 -5.83 -13.32
N SER A 233 1.15 -5.53 -12.32
CA SER A 233 2.36 -6.33 -12.03
C SER A 233 2.03 -7.79 -11.67
N PRO A 234 1.10 -8.09 -10.74
CA PRO A 234 0.64 -9.46 -10.51
C PRO A 234 0.00 -10.11 -11.76
N MET A 235 -0.74 -9.35 -12.56
CA MET A 235 -1.35 -9.88 -13.79
C MET A 235 -0.30 -10.38 -14.78
N LEU A 236 0.86 -9.74 -14.90
CA LEU A 236 1.96 -10.23 -15.72
C LEU A 236 2.48 -11.59 -15.23
N LYS A 237 2.62 -11.77 -13.91
CA LYS A 237 3.01 -13.07 -13.33
C LYS A 237 1.95 -14.13 -13.54
N ILE A 238 0.67 -13.78 -13.39
CA ILE A 238 -0.45 -14.66 -13.68
C ILE A 238 -0.43 -15.11 -15.15
N ALA A 239 -0.18 -14.19 -16.07
CA ALA A 239 -0.07 -14.49 -17.49
C ALA A 239 1.12 -15.42 -17.82
N SER A 240 2.18 -15.37 -17.01
CA SER A 240 3.32 -16.28 -17.17
C SER A 240 3.05 -17.68 -16.60
N GLU A 241 2.09 -17.84 -15.65
CA GLU A 241 1.75 -19.11 -14.98
C GLU A 241 0.24 -19.42 -15.01
N PRO A 242 -0.40 -19.44 -16.20
CA PRO A 242 -1.86 -19.50 -16.30
C PRO A 242 -2.48 -20.77 -15.71
N MET A 243 -1.78 -21.91 -15.76
CA MET A 243 -2.30 -23.18 -15.22
C MET A 243 -2.51 -23.13 -13.70
N MET A 244 -1.65 -22.41 -12.99
CA MET A 244 -1.74 -22.30 -11.55
C MET A 244 -2.58 -21.10 -11.13
N CYS A 245 -2.54 -19.99 -11.88
CA CYS A 245 -3.02 -18.69 -11.43
C CYS A 245 -4.39 -18.29 -11.98
N LEU A 246 -4.84 -18.85 -13.12
CA LEU A 246 -6.11 -18.44 -13.70
C LEU A 246 -7.32 -18.80 -12.83
N ILE A 247 -7.34 -20.00 -12.26
CA ILE A 247 -8.47 -20.42 -11.40
C ILE A 247 -8.56 -19.60 -10.11
N PRO A 248 -7.46 -19.31 -9.36
CA PRO A 248 -7.48 -18.37 -8.25
C PRO A 248 -8.09 -17.02 -8.60
N ILE A 249 -7.76 -16.43 -9.77
CA ILE A 249 -8.41 -15.19 -10.22
C ILE A 249 -9.92 -15.38 -10.37
N LEU A 250 -10.35 -16.43 -11.05
CA LEU A 250 -11.77 -16.68 -11.25
C LEU A 250 -12.51 -16.87 -9.91
N ILE A 251 -11.90 -17.59 -8.94
CA ILE A 251 -12.42 -17.72 -7.58
C ILE A 251 -12.61 -16.35 -6.95
N VAL A 252 -11.59 -15.50 -7.01
CA VAL A 252 -11.59 -14.16 -6.42
C VAL A 252 -12.62 -13.27 -7.13
N MET A 253 -12.67 -13.28 -8.47
CA MET A 253 -13.62 -12.46 -9.24
C MET A 253 -15.07 -12.87 -8.97
N VAL A 254 -15.35 -14.18 -9.01
CA VAL A 254 -16.71 -14.70 -8.75
C VAL A 254 -17.12 -14.47 -7.29
N GLY A 255 -16.18 -14.65 -6.36
CA GLY A 255 -16.45 -14.48 -4.94
C GLY A 255 -16.68 -13.03 -4.53
N PHE A 256 -15.72 -12.15 -4.80
CA PHE A 256 -15.80 -10.76 -4.34
C PHE A 256 -16.66 -9.85 -5.23
N PHE A 257 -16.51 -9.92 -6.56
CA PHE A 257 -17.32 -9.09 -7.46
C PHE A 257 -18.67 -9.74 -7.82
N GLY A 258 -18.70 -11.06 -7.94
CA GLY A 258 -19.94 -11.81 -8.23
C GLY A 258 -20.79 -12.07 -6.99
N GLY A 259 -20.27 -11.84 -5.77
CA GLY A 259 -21.01 -12.08 -4.51
C GLY A 259 -21.29 -13.54 -4.19
N VAL A 260 -20.64 -14.49 -4.89
CA VAL A 260 -20.84 -15.93 -4.70
C VAL A 260 -20.04 -16.43 -3.51
N ARG A 261 -20.72 -17.10 -2.56
CA ARG A 261 -20.08 -17.74 -1.41
C ARG A 261 -19.87 -19.23 -1.65
N PHE A 262 -18.66 -19.71 -1.42
CA PHE A 262 -18.31 -21.13 -1.54
C PHE A 262 -18.73 -21.88 -0.28
N THR A 263 -19.95 -22.40 -0.26
CA THR A 263 -20.53 -23.09 0.91
C THR A 263 -20.20 -24.58 0.86
N ILE A 264 -19.52 -25.10 1.89
CA ILE A 264 -19.17 -26.54 1.99
C ILE A 264 -20.31 -27.34 2.64
N TYR A 265 -20.87 -26.86 3.72
CA TYR A 265 -21.89 -27.59 4.48
C TYR A 265 -22.84 -26.63 5.19
N LYS A 266 -24.15 -26.77 4.93
CA LYS A 266 -25.25 -25.99 5.51
C LYS A 266 -25.06 -24.47 5.48
N LYS A 267 -24.33 -23.89 6.44
CA LYS A 267 -24.06 -22.45 6.56
C LYS A 267 -22.55 -22.13 6.62
N LEU A 268 -21.68 -23.14 6.54
CA LEU A 268 -20.24 -22.92 6.59
C LEU A 268 -19.74 -22.56 5.19
N SER A 269 -19.38 -21.31 4.98
CA SER A 269 -18.74 -20.83 3.77
C SER A 269 -17.22 -20.73 3.97
N LEU A 270 -16.44 -21.13 2.96
CA LEU A 270 -15.00 -20.87 2.95
C LEU A 270 -14.75 -19.40 2.58
N PRO A 271 -13.84 -18.72 3.29
CA PRO A 271 -13.35 -17.42 2.87
C PRO A 271 -12.77 -17.50 1.44
N ILE A 272 -13.09 -16.52 0.62
CA ILE A 272 -12.73 -16.50 -0.82
C ILE A 272 -11.22 -16.54 -0.98
N ALA A 273 -10.49 -15.70 -0.22
CA ALA A 273 -9.04 -15.65 -0.22
C ALA A 273 -8.41 -17.00 0.13
N LEU A 274 -8.93 -17.66 1.19
CA LEU A 274 -8.47 -19.00 1.59
C LEU A 274 -8.68 -20.03 0.48
N THR A 275 -9.84 -19.99 -0.19
CA THR A 275 -10.15 -20.92 -1.30
C THR A 275 -9.16 -20.75 -2.44
N ALA A 276 -8.82 -19.52 -2.81
CA ALA A 276 -7.83 -19.20 -3.85
C ALA A 276 -6.42 -19.68 -3.44
N ILE A 277 -6.02 -19.46 -2.19
CA ILE A 277 -4.72 -19.90 -1.64
C ILE A 277 -4.63 -21.43 -1.64
N ILE A 278 -5.64 -22.14 -1.16
CA ILE A 278 -5.67 -23.61 -1.13
C ILE A 278 -5.51 -24.17 -2.55
N TYR A 279 -6.31 -23.67 -3.50
CA TYR A 279 -6.24 -24.14 -4.88
C TYR A 279 -4.84 -23.93 -5.47
N ALA A 280 -4.30 -22.71 -5.39
CA ALA A 280 -2.99 -22.39 -5.96
C ALA A 280 -1.87 -23.20 -5.30
N THR A 281 -1.93 -23.41 -3.97
CA THR A 281 -0.95 -24.21 -3.25
C THR A 281 -1.01 -25.66 -3.68
N VAL A 282 -2.19 -26.27 -3.74
CA VAL A 282 -2.36 -27.65 -4.19
C VAL A 282 -1.90 -27.80 -5.66
N ALA A 283 -2.27 -26.91 -6.56
CA ALA A 283 -1.88 -26.92 -7.95
C ALA A 283 -0.34 -26.78 -8.10
N GLY A 284 0.26 -25.86 -7.34
CA GLY A 284 1.71 -25.65 -7.34
C GLY A 284 2.49 -26.91 -6.91
N TRP A 285 2.10 -27.50 -5.78
CA TRP A 285 2.70 -28.75 -5.28
C TRP A 285 2.43 -29.95 -6.20
N ALA A 286 1.33 -29.96 -6.93
CA ALA A 286 1.04 -30.94 -7.97
C ALA A 286 1.90 -30.75 -9.24
N GLY A 287 2.72 -29.71 -9.31
CA GLY A 287 3.65 -29.45 -10.40
C GLY A 287 3.12 -28.60 -11.55
N ALA A 288 2.03 -27.85 -11.33
CA ALA A 288 1.47 -26.96 -12.35
C ALA A 288 2.43 -25.84 -12.82
N CYS A 289 3.47 -25.54 -12.05
CA CYS A 289 4.48 -24.53 -12.38
C CYS A 289 5.85 -25.09 -12.78
N LYS A 290 5.99 -26.39 -12.98
CA LYS A 290 7.25 -26.96 -13.48
C LYS A 290 7.49 -26.55 -14.92
N ARG A 291 8.65 -25.98 -15.20
CA ARG A 291 9.09 -25.54 -16.52
C ARG A 291 10.35 -26.27 -16.93
N LYS A 292 10.46 -26.55 -18.21
CA LYS A 292 11.65 -27.11 -18.83
C LYS A 292 12.57 -25.96 -19.28
N VAL A 293 13.80 -25.91 -18.82
CA VAL A 293 14.81 -24.93 -19.26
C VAL A 293 15.67 -25.59 -20.33
N GLY A 294 15.72 -25.02 -21.53
CA GLY A 294 16.58 -25.50 -22.63
C GLY A 294 18.04 -25.18 -22.37
N SER A 295 18.96 -25.96 -22.99
CA SER A 295 20.40 -25.87 -22.84
C SER A 295 21.07 -24.55 -23.27
N GLU A 296 20.33 -23.61 -23.83
CA GLU A 296 20.80 -22.30 -24.30
C GLU A 296 20.21 -21.11 -23.49
N GLY A 297 19.65 -21.35 -22.30
CA GLY A 297 19.07 -20.27 -21.50
C GLY A 297 17.77 -19.69 -22.02
N ALA A 298 17.30 -20.12 -23.19
CA ALA A 298 15.98 -19.77 -23.68
C ALA A 298 14.93 -20.53 -22.86
N ILE A 299 14.04 -19.81 -22.19
CA ILE A 299 12.86 -20.38 -21.52
C ILE A 299 11.95 -20.96 -22.59
N ALA A 300 12.15 -22.24 -22.92
CA ALA A 300 11.21 -22.95 -23.78
C ALA A 300 9.98 -23.26 -22.94
N PHE A 301 8.86 -22.62 -23.25
CA PHE A 301 7.54 -22.92 -22.69
C PHE A 301 7.08 -24.31 -23.16
N ALA A 302 7.59 -25.35 -22.54
CA ALA A 302 7.12 -26.70 -22.76
C ALA A 302 6.38 -27.15 -21.50
N TYR A 303 5.07 -27.02 -21.51
CA TYR A 303 4.19 -27.64 -20.51
C TYR A 303 4.32 -29.17 -20.64
N ASN A 304 5.13 -29.79 -19.83
CA ASN A 304 4.98 -31.22 -19.63
C ASN A 304 3.85 -31.44 -18.61
N LEU A 305 2.76 -32.00 -19.10
CA LEU A 305 1.78 -32.64 -18.25
C LEU A 305 2.49 -33.67 -17.32
N PRO A 306 1.97 -33.95 -16.10
CA PRO A 306 2.70 -34.57 -15.00
C PRO A 306 3.19 -36.01 -15.20
N PHE A 307 3.30 -36.53 -16.40
CA PHE A 307 3.52 -37.95 -16.68
C PHE A 307 4.77 -38.29 -17.51
N GLY A 308 5.82 -37.50 -17.49
CA GLY A 308 7.07 -37.82 -18.18
C GLY A 308 8.30 -37.39 -17.41
N SER A 309 9.08 -38.34 -16.92
CA SER A 309 10.43 -38.12 -16.40
C SER A 309 11.44 -38.14 -17.56
N ASP A 310 11.77 -36.94 -18.08
CA ASP A 310 12.85 -36.80 -19.06
C ASP A 310 14.09 -36.25 -18.32
N SER A 311 15.12 -37.09 -18.18
CA SER A 311 16.32 -36.86 -17.36
C SER A 311 17.29 -35.79 -17.91
N ASN A 312 16.99 -35.17 -19.06
CA ASN A 312 17.91 -34.27 -19.76
C ASN A 312 17.57 -32.78 -19.57
N TYR A 313 16.68 -32.41 -18.66
CA TYR A 313 16.24 -31.01 -18.49
C TYR A 313 16.22 -30.63 -17.01
N GLU A 314 16.79 -29.47 -16.73
CA GLU A 314 16.66 -28.84 -15.44
C GLU A 314 15.24 -28.21 -15.28
N TYR A 315 14.52 -28.63 -14.25
CA TYR A 315 13.19 -28.11 -13.97
C TYR A 315 13.31 -26.94 -13.00
N VAL A 316 12.87 -25.77 -13.41
CA VAL A 316 12.66 -24.65 -12.50
C VAL A 316 11.33 -24.86 -11.81
N THR A 317 11.35 -24.93 -10.50
CA THR A 317 10.12 -24.99 -9.67
C THR A 317 9.70 -23.59 -9.25
N CYS A 318 8.41 -23.35 -9.08
CA CYS A 318 7.94 -22.10 -8.47
C CYS A 318 8.44 -22.03 -7.02
N GLN A 319 8.71 -20.82 -6.56
CA GLN A 319 8.98 -20.57 -5.15
C GLN A 319 7.86 -21.18 -4.29
N GLY A 320 8.21 -21.84 -3.21
CA GLY A 320 7.26 -22.48 -2.30
C GLY A 320 6.71 -23.85 -2.73
N THR A 321 7.14 -24.42 -3.86
CA THR A 321 6.64 -25.72 -4.35
C THR A 321 7.70 -26.79 -4.47
N SER A 322 8.91 -26.54 -3.97
CA SER A 322 9.99 -27.52 -3.91
C SER A 322 10.14 -28.13 -2.51
N VAL A 323 10.62 -29.36 -2.43
CA VAL A 323 10.99 -30.00 -1.15
C VAL A 323 12.03 -29.14 -0.42
N THR A 324 12.98 -28.57 -1.16
CA THR A 324 13.99 -27.66 -0.63
C THR A 324 13.37 -26.42 0.02
N GLY A 325 12.30 -25.86 -0.56
CA GLY A 325 11.56 -24.75 0.05
C GLY A 325 10.88 -25.15 1.37
N ALA A 326 10.34 -26.37 1.46
CA ALA A 326 9.75 -26.88 2.69
C ALA A 326 10.81 -27.18 3.78
N GLU A 327 11.99 -27.68 3.41
CA GLU A 327 13.12 -27.87 4.33
C GLU A 327 13.63 -26.53 4.87
N ASN A 328 13.85 -25.54 4.01
CA ASN A 328 14.22 -24.18 4.41
C ASN A 328 13.16 -23.53 5.31
N ALA A 329 11.87 -23.80 5.07
CA ALA A 329 10.78 -23.32 5.91
C ALA A 329 10.86 -23.88 7.33
N TYR A 330 11.25 -25.15 7.48
CA TYR A 330 11.41 -25.78 8.78
C TYR A 330 12.61 -25.20 9.54
N GLU A 331 13.73 -24.93 8.87
CA GLU A 331 14.92 -24.32 9.47
C GLU A 331 14.67 -22.86 9.92
N GLN A 332 13.79 -22.13 9.23
CA GLN A 332 13.40 -20.78 9.57
C GLN A 332 12.39 -20.70 10.73
N PHE A 333 11.80 -21.81 11.13
CA PHE A 333 10.93 -21.90 12.30
C PHE A 333 11.76 -21.82 13.58
N ALA A 334 12.09 -20.60 13.98
CA ALA A 334 12.79 -20.35 15.23
C ALA A 334 12.15 -19.15 15.94
N TRP A 335 11.82 -19.32 17.21
CA TRP A 335 11.50 -18.20 18.09
C TRP A 335 12.77 -17.38 18.30
N SER A 336 12.89 -16.28 17.61
CA SER A 336 14.09 -15.45 17.70
C SER A 336 14.00 -14.50 18.90
N SER A 337 14.71 -14.86 19.98
CA SER A 337 14.96 -13.94 21.11
C SER A 337 15.82 -12.73 20.67
N ASP A 338 16.54 -12.84 19.58
CA ASP A 338 17.46 -11.82 19.05
C ASP A 338 16.70 -10.71 18.33
N ILE A 339 15.47 -10.97 17.86
CA ILE A 339 14.58 -9.96 17.27
C ILE A 339 14.42 -8.76 18.20
N LEU A 340 14.24 -8.99 19.48
CA LEU A 340 14.04 -7.89 20.44
C LEU A 340 15.33 -7.14 20.74
N LYS A 341 16.50 -7.79 20.68
CA LYS A 341 17.78 -7.14 20.98
C LYS A 341 18.28 -6.27 19.83
N ASP A 342 18.12 -6.77 18.58
CA ASP A 342 18.73 -6.17 17.40
C ASP A 342 17.78 -5.25 16.61
N SER A 343 16.53 -5.14 17.03
CA SER A 343 15.53 -4.34 16.31
C SER A 343 14.99 -3.16 17.10
N ILE A 344 14.85 -3.26 18.44
CA ILE A 344 14.24 -2.20 19.25
C ILE A 344 15.09 -0.93 19.18
N PHE A 345 14.52 0.14 18.65
CA PHE A 345 15.11 1.47 18.43
C PHE A 345 16.30 1.50 17.46
N VAL A 346 16.88 0.36 17.05
CA VAL A 346 18.06 0.31 16.17
C VAL A 346 17.72 0.85 14.78
N GLY A 347 16.52 0.54 14.28
CA GLY A 347 16.06 1.05 12.99
C GLY A 347 15.94 2.57 12.91
N LEU A 348 15.75 3.26 14.03
CA LEU A 348 15.74 4.73 14.05
C LEU A 348 17.09 5.37 13.71
N GLY A 349 18.18 4.58 13.67
CA GLY A 349 19.47 5.05 13.15
C GLY A 349 19.43 5.56 11.71
N GLY A 350 18.40 5.20 10.93
CA GLY A 350 18.17 5.73 9.59
C GLY A 350 17.57 7.14 9.52
N LEU A 351 17.24 7.79 10.66
CA LEU A 351 16.65 9.14 10.66
C LEU A 351 17.52 10.21 10.00
N GLY A 352 18.85 10.02 9.96
CA GLY A 352 19.77 10.91 9.25
C GLY A 352 19.69 10.80 7.72
N ASP A 353 19.22 9.68 7.21
CA ASP A 353 19.24 9.34 5.78
C ASP A 353 17.85 9.49 5.10
N ILE A 354 16.79 9.86 5.86
CA ILE A 354 15.42 9.95 5.30
C ILE A 354 15.16 11.25 4.54
N GLY A 355 16.09 12.20 4.53
CA GLY A 355 15.91 13.52 3.91
C GLY A 355 15.42 13.42 2.46
N ASP A 356 16.01 12.52 1.69
CA ASP A 356 15.69 12.30 0.28
C ASP A 356 14.30 11.66 0.04
N TYR A 357 13.69 11.08 1.08
CA TYR A 357 12.40 10.39 1.02
C TYR A 357 11.24 11.16 1.64
N VAL A 358 11.47 12.36 2.20
CA VAL A 358 10.44 13.13 2.95
C VAL A 358 9.19 13.39 2.13
N SER A 359 9.32 13.70 0.83
CA SER A 359 8.19 13.91 -0.07
C SER A 359 7.31 12.66 -0.21
N THR A 360 7.92 11.52 -0.38
CA THR A 360 7.24 10.23 -0.48
C THR A 360 6.61 9.86 0.86
N ILE A 361 7.32 10.01 1.97
CA ILE A 361 6.84 9.76 3.33
C ILE A 361 5.58 10.57 3.62
N PHE A 362 5.60 11.88 3.32
CA PHE A 362 4.45 12.76 3.50
C PHE A 362 3.23 12.30 2.68
N LEU A 363 3.45 11.89 1.43
CA LEU A 363 2.36 11.44 0.57
C LEU A 363 1.79 10.09 0.98
N VAL A 364 2.63 9.15 1.41
CA VAL A 364 2.15 7.86 1.95
C VAL A 364 1.30 8.09 3.19
N ALA A 365 1.73 8.98 4.08
CA ALA A 365 0.94 9.37 5.24
C ALA A 365 -0.38 10.05 4.84
N ALA A 366 -0.37 10.92 3.81
CA ALA A 366 -1.58 11.56 3.30
C ALA A 366 -2.58 10.55 2.70
N VAL A 367 -2.09 9.54 1.99
CA VAL A 367 -2.91 8.41 1.50
C VAL A 367 -3.46 7.61 2.68
N GLY A 368 -2.63 7.32 3.69
CA GLY A 368 -3.03 6.61 4.90
C GLY A 368 -4.19 7.32 5.61
N PHE A 369 -4.04 8.60 5.92
CA PHE A 369 -5.10 9.34 6.62
C PHE A 369 -6.40 9.44 5.81
N THR A 370 -6.32 9.55 4.48
CA THR A 370 -7.51 9.57 3.60
C THR A 370 -8.24 8.22 3.66
N GLY A 371 -7.48 7.13 3.63
CA GLY A 371 -8.01 5.76 3.80
C GLY A 371 -8.71 5.59 5.15
N THR A 372 -8.08 6.01 6.25
CA THR A 372 -8.66 5.98 7.60
C THR A 372 -9.96 6.79 7.65
N MET A 373 -10.02 7.98 7.02
CA MET A 373 -11.25 8.77 6.96
C MET A 373 -12.40 8.01 6.29
N ALA A 374 -12.14 7.44 5.12
CA ALA A 374 -13.14 6.67 4.39
C ALA A 374 -13.64 5.46 5.20
N CYS A 375 -12.75 4.76 5.90
CA CYS A 375 -13.11 3.63 6.77
C CYS A 375 -13.98 4.04 7.94
N VAL A 376 -13.68 5.16 8.61
CA VAL A 376 -14.48 5.70 9.72
C VAL A 376 -15.84 6.21 9.23
N GLU A 377 -15.91 6.84 8.05
CA GLU A 377 -17.17 7.24 7.43
C GLU A 377 -18.03 6.02 7.07
N SER A 378 -17.41 4.95 6.55
CA SER A 378 -18.08 3.68 6.27
C SER A 378 -18.63 3.02 7.53
N ALA A 379 -17.89 3.04 8.65
CA ALA A 379 -18.35 2.55 9.95
C ALA A 379 -19.54 3.37 10.46
N SER A 380 -19.49 4.69 10.34
CA SER A 380 -20.58 5.60 10.70
C SER A 380 -21.84 5.35 9.86
N ALA A 381 -21.69 5.11 8.56
CA ALA A 381 -22.80 4.73 7.67
C ALA A 381 -23.45 3.40 8.08
N ALA A 382 -22.67 2.46 8.65
CA ALA A 382 -23.16 1.21 9.22
C ALA A 382 -23.75 1.37 10.62
N GLY A 383 -23.75 2.58 11.21
CA GLY A 383 -24.35 2.89 12.49
C GLY A 383 -23.40 2.91 13.69
N ASP A 384 -22.08 2.75 13.48
CA ASP A 384 -21.06 2.84 14.52
C ASP A 384 -20.23 4.12 14.35
N ASP A 385 -20.51 5.13 15.16
CA ASP A 385 -19.99 6.48 15.00
C ASP A 385 -18.68 6.68 15.80
N TYR A 386 -17.57 6.21 15.24
CA TYR A 386 -16.24 6.35 15.85
C TYR A 386 -15.65 7.76 15.71
N PRO A 387 -14.92 8.26 16.73
CA PRO A 387 -14.25 9.56 16.65
C PRO A 387 -13.12 9.55 15.60
N MET A 388 -13.21 10.42 14.60
CA MET A 388 -12.26 10.47 13.47
C MET A 388 -10.83 10.75 13.93
N THR A 389 -10.63 11.84 14.70
CA THR A 389 -9.29 12.24 15.15
C THR A 389 -8.62 11.17 16.01
N GLU A 390 -9.40 10.53 16.91
CA GLU A 390 -8.88 9.46 17.76
C GLU A 390 -8.42 8.26 16.93
N THR A 391 -9.21 7.86 15.93
CA THR A 391 -8.88 6.74 15.03
C THR A 391 -7.61 7.04 14.25
N MET A 392 -7.47 8.23 13.67
CA MET A 392 -6.26 8.66 12.95
C MET A 392 -5.02 8.67 13.84
N VAL A 393 -5.16 9.20 15.07
CA VAL A 393 -4.05 9.20 16.02
C VAL A 393 -3.66 7.77 16.41
N ALA A 394 -4.62 6.87 16.57
CA ALA A 394 -4.36 5.48 16.89
C ALA A 394 -3.66 4.74 15.73
N ASP A 395 -4.04 5.00 14.48
CA ASP A 395 -3.39 4.44 13.29
C ASP A 395 -1.91 4.89 13.22
N GLY A 396 -1.67 6.19 13.34
CA GLY A 396 -0.31 6.72 13.37
C GLY A 396 0.52 6.21 14.56
N MET A 397 -0.10 6.05 15.74
CA MET A 397 0.56 5.44 16.90
C MET A 397 0.90 3.97 16.64
N GLY A 398 0.01 3.19 16.02
CA GLY A 398 0.26 1.78 15.67
C GLY A 398 1.42 1.65 14.68
N THR A 399 1.44 2.48 13.64
CA THR A 399 2.53 2.58 12.66
C THR A 399 3.86 2.94 13.33
N ALA A 400 3.91 4.02 14.14
CA ALA A 400 5.10 4.45 14.84
C ALA A 400 5.57 3.41 15.87
N PHE A 401 4.65 2.78 16.61
CA PHE A 401 4.97 1.74 17.57
C PHE A 401 5.59 0.51 16.88
N GLY A 402 5.05 0.06 15.75
CA GLY A 402 5.66 -1.01 14.96
C GLY A 402 7.08 -0.66 14.50
N ALA A 403 7.30 0.59 14.07
CA ALA A 403 8.62 1.07 13.66
C ALA A 403 9.65 1.00 14.79
N LEU A 404 9.27 1.29 16.06
CA LEU A 404 10.16 1.14 17.21
C LEU A 404 10.66 -0.30 17.40
N PHE A 405 9.90 -1.29 16.93
CA PHE A 405 10.26 -2.72 16.94
C PHE A 405 10.81 -3.23 15.62
N GLY A 406 11.09 -2.35 14.67
CA GLY A 406 11.75 -2.70 13.41
C GLY A 406 10.84 -2.87 12.20
N SER A 407 9.51 -2.61 12.32
CA SER A 407 8.60 -2.63 11.18
C SER A 407 8.93 -1.53 10.18
N ILE A 408 9.01 -1.90 8.91
CA ILE A 408 9.13 -0.97 7.78
C ILE A 408 7.77 -0.66 7.15
N TYR A 409 6.69 -1.18 7.72
CA TYR A 409 5.35 -1.14 7.15
C TYR A 409 4.37 -0.42 8.05
N SER A 410 3.58 0.46 7.44
CA SER A 410 2.48 1.15 8.09
C SER A 410 1.25 0.25 8.24
N THR A 411 0.42 0.59 9.22
CA THR A 411 -0.83 -0.10 9.54
C THR A 411 -1.99 0.88 9.58
N THR A 412 -3.21 0.42 9.29
CA THR A 412 -4.41 1.27 9.22
C THR A 412 -5.69 0.47 9.47
N VAL A 413 -6.78 1.15 9.71
CA VAL A 413 -8.12 0.53 9.67
C VAL A 413 -8.48 0.11 8.25
N TYR A 414 -9.19 -1.01 8.12
CA TYR A 414 -9.64 -1.54 6.84
C TYR A 414 -11.06 -1.09 6.51
N ILE A 415 -11.31 -0.98 5.20
CA ILE A 415 -12.66 -0.85 4.66
C ILE A 415 -13.33 -2.22 4.77
N GLY A 416 -14.43 -2.38 5.38
CA GLY A 416 -15.07 -3.72 5.56
C GLY A 416 -15.88 -3.79 6.83
N HIS A 417 -15.84 -2.74 7.66
CA HIS A 417 -16.63 -2.66 8.88
C HIS A 417 -18.13 -3.02 8.68
N PRO A 418 -18.83 -2.54 7.61
CA PRO A 418 -20.24 -2.91 7.38
C PRO A 418 -20.45 -4.41 7.18
N ILE A 419 -19.50 -5.11 6.55
CA ILE A 419 -19.54 -6.56 6.31
C ILE A 419 -19.43 -7.29 7.64
N HIS A 420 -18.43 -6.96 8.45
CA HIS A 420 -18.23 -7.56 9.77
C HIS A 420 -19.43 -7.31 10.69
N LYS A 421 -20.03 -6.12 10.61
CA LYS A 421 -21.26 -5.81 11.36
C LYS A 421 -22.45 -6.62 10.88
N ALA A 422 -22.61 -6.82 9.58
CA ALA A 422 -23.67 -7.65 9.01
C ALA A 422 -23.54 -9.13 9.42
N LEU A 423 -22.31 -9.63 9.65
CA LEU A 423 -22.04 -10.95 10.21
C LEU A 423 -22.38 -11.04 11.71
N GLY A 424 -22.65 -9.91 12.37
CA GLY A 424 -22.93 -9.83 13.80
C GLY A 424 -21.68 -9.89 14.67
N ALA A 425 -20.50 -9.64 14.09
CA ALA A 425 -19.24 -9.56 14.84
C ALA A 425 -19.27 -8.38 15.82
N LYS A 426 -18.54 -8.51 16.92
CA LYS A 426 -18.41 -7.51 17.98
C LYS A 426 -16.99 -6.96 18.03
N ARG A 427 -16.20 -7.42 18.99
CA ARG A 427 -14.82 -6.96 19.19
C ARG A 427 -13.77 -8.08 19.27
N GLY A 428 -14.21 -9.32 19.40
CA GLY A 428 -13.31 -10.45 19.59
C GLY A 428 -12.52 -10.77 18.33
N TYR A 429 -13.13 -10.65 17.16
CA TYR A 429 -12.42 -10.91 15.92
C TYR A 429 -11.19 -10.02 15.74
N SER A 430 -11.29 -8.74 16.09
CA SER A 430 -10.15 -7.82 16.09
C SER A 430 -9.13 -8.24 17.15
N LEU A 431 -9.55 -8.48 18.40
CA LEU A 431 -8.67 -8.91 19.50
C LEU A 431 -7.88 -10.18 19.13
N PHE A 432 -8.57 -11.22 18.67
CA PHE A 432 -7.93 -12.49 18.32
C PHE A 432 -7.06 -12.38 17.07
N ASN A 433 -7.44 -11.56 16.10
CA ASN A 433 -6.59 -11.27 14.94
C ASN A 433 -5.22 -10.71 15.37
N GLY A 434 -5.21 -9.70 16.26
CA GLY A 434 -3.97 -9.15 16.80
C GLY A 434 -3.12 -10.18 17.54
N LEU A 435 -3.74 -11.00 18.40
CA LEU A 435 -3.03 -12.05 19.15
C LEU A 435 -2.46 -13.16 18.25
N ILE A 436 -3.22 -13.60 17.26
CA ILE A 436 -2.78 -14.63 16.31
C ILE A 436 -1.62 -14.12 15.47
N TYR A 437 -1.71 -12.89 14.93
CA TYR A 437 -0.61 -12.30 14.16
C TYR A 437 0.62 -12.06 15.01
N PHE A 438 0.47 -11.62 16.25
CA PHE A 438 1.58 -11.48 17.18
C PHE A 438 2.34 -12.80 17.36
N ALA A 439 1.61 -13.89 17.60
CA ALA A 439 2.21 -15.22 17.71
C ALA A 439 2.82 -15.71 16.38
N LEU A 440 2.09 -15.55 15.27
CA LEU A 440 2.50 -15.99 13.93
C LEU A 440 3.81 -15.35 13.47
N LEU A 441 3.92 -14.02 13.62
CA LEU A 441 5.05 -13.27 13.08
C LEU A 441 6.31 -13.38 13.98
N LEU A 442 6.12 -13.49 15.30
CA LEU A 442 7.26 -13.68 16.22
C LEU A 442 7.80 -15.10 16.26
N SER A 443 6.98 -16.11 15.96
CA SER A 443 7.42 -17.52 15.96
C SER A 443 8.22 -17.91 14.72
N GLY A 444 8.33 -17.04 13.70
CA GLY A 444 8.91 -17.39 12.41
C GLY A 444 8.02 -18.26 11.51
N LEU A 445 6.83 -18.67 12.00
CA LEU A 445 5.89 -19.49 11.22
C LEU A 445 5.45 -18.80 9.91
N PHE A 446 5.45 -17.47 9.88
CA PHE A 446 5.13 -16.72 8.66
C PHE A 446 6.14 -16.99 7.54
N ALA A 447 7.45 -17.08 7.84
CA ALA A 447 8.47 -17.42 6.84
C ALA A 447 8.22 -18.82 6.26
N SER A 448 7.81 -19.78 7.12
CA SER A 448 7.43 -21.12 6.68
C SER A 448 6.20 -21.10 5.77
N LEU A 449 5.17 -20.31 6.10
CA LEU A 449 3.99 -20.15 5.23
C LEU A 449 4.36 -19.53 3.88
N TYR A 450 5.22 -18.51 3.87
CA TYR A 450 5.69 -17.88 2.64
C TYR A 450 6.39 -18.89 1.71
N ASN A 451 7.21 -19.79 2.26
CA ASN A 451 7.89 -20.80 1.47
C ASN A 451 6.97 -21.94 0.97
N VAL A 452 5.85 -22.18 1.65
CA VAL A 452 4.88 -23.23 1.27
C VAL A 452 3.83 -22.73 0.27
N ILE A 453 3.42 -21.47 0.37
CA ILE A 453 2.36 -20.87 -0.45
C ILE A 453 2.98 -20.25 -1.70
N PRO A 454 2.62 -20.70 -2.92
CA PRO A 454 3.13 -20.11 -4.15
C PRO A 454 2.76 -18.64 -4.30
N GLU A 455 3.67 -17.84 -4.82
CA GLU A 455 3.45 -16.39 -5.06
C GLU A 455 2.18 -16.10 -5.87
N CYS A 456 1.86 -16.96 -6.79
CA CYS A 456 0.66 -16.90 -7.62
C CYS A 456 -0.67 -16.91 -6.84
N ALA A 457 -0.68 -17.56 -5.67
CA ALA A 457 -1.87 -17.57 -4.80
C ALA A 457 -2.23 -16.16 -4.36
N ASN A 458 -1.21 -15.36 -4.09
CA ASN A 458 -1.34 -13.99 -3.60
C ASN A 458 -1.62 -13.01 -4.73
N GLY A 459 -1.10 -13.27 -5.94
CA GLY A 459 -1.29 -12.41 -7.10
C GLY A 459 -2.75 -12.19 -7.47
N ALA A 460 -3.58 -13.21 -7.33
CA ALA A 460 -5.03 -13.11 -7.57
C ALA A 460 -5.72 -12.17 -6.58
N ILE A 461 -5.32 -12.22 -5.30
CA ILE A 461 -5.89 -11.37 -4.24
C ILE A 461 -5.39 -9.94 -4.41
N LEU A 462 -4.10 -9.76 -4.73
CA LEU A 462 -3.54 -8.43 -5.01
C LEU A 462 -4.22 -7.77 -6.22
N LEU A 463 -4.47 -8.52 -7.28
CA LEU A 463 -5.24 -8.04 -8.44
C LEU A 463 -6.62 -7.53 -8.01
N PHE A 464 -7.34 -8.29 -7.19
CA PHE A 464 -8.63 -7.86 -6.65
C PHE A 464 -8.51 -6.55 -5.86
N VAL A 465 -7.54 -6.47 -4.93
CA VAL A 465 -7.31 -5.26 -4.12
C VAL A 465 -6.99 -4.06 -5.02
N GLY A 466 -6.14 -4.24 -6.03
CA GLY A 466 -5.81 -3.19 -6.99
C GLY A 466 -7.03 -2.67 -7.75
N LEU A 467 -7.90 -3.57 -8.21
CA LEU A 467 -9.16 -3.21 -8.89
C LEU A 467 -10.15 -2.52 -7.94
N LEU A 468 -10.21 -2.97 -6.68
CA LEU A 468 -11.06 -2.35 -5.66
C LEU A 468 -10.61 -0.92 -5.34
N LEU A 469 -9.30 -0.69 -5.20
CA LEU A 469 -8.74 0.65 -4.99
C LEU A 469 -9.01 1.57 -6.18
N GLY A 470 -8.87 1.05 -7.40
CA GLY A 470 -9.24 1.77 -8.62
C GLY A 470 -10.71 2.16 -8.64
N ARG A 471 -11.60 1.21 -8.35
CA ARG A 471 -13.04 1.46 -8.21
C ARG A 471 -13.33 2.55 -7.18
N GLN A 472 -12.73 2.45 -5.98
CA GLN A 472 -12.91 3.45 -4.92
C GLN A 472 -12.47 4.84 -5.36
N ALA A 473 -11.34 4.97 -6.05
CA ALA A 473 -10.86 6.26 -6.54
C ALA A 473 -11.88 6.95 -7.48
N PHE A 474 -12.56 6.17 -8.33
CA PHE A 474 -13.61 6.70 -9.21
C PHE A 474 -14.90 6.99 -8.47
N GLU A 475 -15.36 6.11 -7.57
CA GLU A 475 -16.61 6.28 -6.82
C GLU A 475 -16.59 7.49 -5.88
N GLU A 476 -15.44 7.76 -5.25
CA GLU A 476 -15.28 8.88 -4.31
C GLU A 476 -14.96 10.22 -5.01
N SER A 477 -14.65 10.19 -6.31
CA SER A 477 -14.30 11.38 -7.07
C SER A 477 -15.45 11.85 -7.95
N PRO A 478 -15.66 13.18 -8.10
CA PRO A 478 -16.64 13.72 -9.05
C PRO A 478 -16.35 13.21 -10.47
N SER A 479 -17.38 12.80 -11.21
CA SER A 479 -17.21 12.23 -12.56
C SER A 479 -16.50 13.17 -13.54
N LYS A 480 -16.66 14.48 -13.39
CA LYS A 480 -15.92 15.47 -14.18
C LYS A 480 -14.39 15.39 -13.99
N HIS A 481 -13.91 14.88 -12.84
CA HIS A 481 -12.49 14.73 -12.54
C HIS A 481 -11.89 13.39 -12.98
N TYR A 482 -12.65 12.48 -13.58
CA TYR A 482 -12.14 11.19 -14.08
C TYR A 482 -10.95 11.32 -15.05
N PRO A 483 -10.91 12.32 -15.97
CA PRO A 483 -9.72 12.52 -16.80
C PRO A 483 -8.45 12.83 -16.00
N ALA A 484 -8.57 13.55 -14.88
CA ALA A 484 -7.44 13.85 -13.99
C ALA A 484 -6.93 12.56 -13.29
N LEU A 485 -7.84 11.68 -12.85
CA LEU A 485 -7.49 10.37 -12.28
C LEU A 485 -6.77 9.50 -13.30
N LEU A 486 -7.28 9.39 -14.53
CA LEU A 486 -6.64 8.58 -15.58
C LEU A 486 -5.23 9.09 -15.91
N LEU A 487 -5.06 10.42 -16.01
CA LEU A 487 -3.75 11.01 -16.29
C LEU A 487 -2.74 10.72 -15.16
N SER A 488 -3.20 10.65 -13.94
CA SER A 488 -2.37 10.41 -12.76
C SER A 488 -1.75 9.01 -12.69
N ILE A 489 -2.20 8.06 -13.52
CA ILE A 489 -1.63 6.71 -13.60
C ILE A 489 -0.25 6.74 -14.30
N PHE A 490 -0.02 7.66 -15.25
CA PHE A 490 1.20 7.68 -16.06
C PHE A 490 2.49 7.76 -15.25
N PRO A 491 2.63 8.61 -14.22
CA PRO A 491 3.85 8.62 -13.41
C PRO A 491 4.16 7.26 -12.75
N TYR A 492 3.14 6.49 -12.37
CA TYR A 492 3.33 5.15 -11.82
C TYR A 492 3.73 4.12 -12.87
N ILE A 493 3.20 4.22 -14.09
CA ILE A 493 3.64 3.40 -15.24
C ILE A 493 5.11 3.71 -15.53
N CYS A 494 5.50 4.99 -15.53
CA CYS A 494 6.88 5.40 -15.71
C CYS A 494 7.79 4.87 -14.58
N ASN A 495 7.36 4.92 -13.33
CA ASN A 495 8.11 4.33 -12.23
C ASN A 495 8.31 2.81 -12.39
N TRP A 496 7.30 2.10 -12.85
CA TRP A 496 7.41 0.67 -13.15
C TRP A 496 8.38 0.41 -14.32
N ALA A 497 8.32 1.24 -15.36
CA ALA A 497 9.10 1.06 -16.59
C ALA A 497 10.55 1.55 -16.49
N LYS A 498 10.89 2.43 -15.53
CA LYS A 498 12.18 3.12 -15.46
C LYS A 498 13.40 2.20 -15.42
N LEU A 499 13.25 0.99 -14.87
CA LEU A 499 14.33 -0.01 -14.82
C LEU A 499 14.59 -0.72 -16.15
N SER A 500 13.62 -0.66 -17.07
CA SER A 500 13.68 -1.36 -18.36
C SER A 500 13.78 -0.40 -19.56
N MET A 501 13.43 0.88 -19.35
CA MET A 501 13.35 1.90 -20.39
C MET A 501 14.20 3.14 -19.98
N PRO A 502 15.33 3.36 -20.63
CA PRO A 502 16.20 4.51 -20.32
C PRO A 502 15.70 5.82 -20.95
N ASP A 503 14.42 5.95 -21.25
CA ASP A 503 13.81 7.15 -21.81
C ASP A 503 13.75 8.28 -20.77
N GLU A 504 14.18 9.49 -21.18
CA GLU A 504 14.24 10.66 -20.28
C GLU A 504 12.89 11.00 -19.64
N GLY A 505 11.81 10.94 -20.40
CA GLY A 505 10.46 11.19 -19.90
C GLY A 505 10.03 10.16 -18.85
N VAL A 506 10.38 8.88 -19.08
CA VAL A 506 10.10 7.79 -18.13
C VAL A 506 10.85 7.99 -16.82
N GLN A 507 12.14 8.34 -16.89
CA GLN A 507 12.97 8.58 -15.72
C GLN A 507 12.46 9.77 -14.89
N MET A 508 12.12 10.88 -15.54
CA MET A 508 11.59 12.07 -14.87
C MET A 508 10.23 11.87 -14.23
N MET A 509 9.28 11.30 -14.97
CA MET A 509 7.92 11.10 -14.46
C MET A 509 7.87 10.02 -13.37
N GLY A 510 8.74 9.00 -13.46
CA GLY A 510 8.83 7.91 -12.50
C GLY A 510 9.65 8.20 -11.26
N GLN A 511 10.27 9.37 -11.14
CA GLN A 511 11.09 9.78 -9.99
C GLN A 511 10.31 9.65 -8.67
N ALA A 512 10.98 9.21 -7.60
CA ALA A 512 10.41 9.04 -6.26
C ALA A 512 9.06 8.28 -6.26
N GLY A 513 9.00 7.19 -7.03
CA GLY A 513 7.78 6.37 -7.16
C GLY A 513 6.69 6.98 -8.04
N GLY A 514 6.90 8.14 -8.65
CA GLY A 514 5.90 8.88 -9.42
C GLY A 514 4.77 9.49 -8.56
N THR A 515 4.83 9.32 -7.25
CA THR A 515 3.71 9.58 -6.33
C THR A 515 3.38 11.07 -6.23
N LEU A 516 4.38 11.92 -5.94
CA LEU A 516 4.17 13.36 -5.82
C LEU A 516 3.78 13.98 -7.16
N PHE A 517 4.40 13.52 -8.24
CA PHE A 517 4.08 14.02 -9.58
C PHE A 517 2.66 13.65 -9.99
N SER A 518 2.23 12.42 -9.72
CA SER A 518 0.84 11.97 -9.90
C SER A 518 -0.16 12.86 -9.16
N PHE A 519 0.10 13.13 -7.89
CA PHE A 519 -0.73 13.97 -7.04
C PHE A 519 -0.84 15.41 -7.55
N VAL A 520 0.31 16.06 -7.83
CA VAL A 520 0.34 17.45 -8.36
C VAL A 520 -0.33 17.53 -9.73
N LEU A 521 -0.10 16.55 -10.58
CA LEU A 521 -0.69 16.49 -11.92
C LEU A 521 -2.21 16.35 -11.84
N ALA A 522 -2.73 15.43 -11.03
CA ALA A 522 -4.17 15.28 -10.82
C ALA A 522 -4.79 16.55 -10.23
N TRP A 523 -4.14 17.14 -9.23
CA TRP A 523 -4.61 18.38 -8.60
C TRP A 523 -4.69 19.52 -9.63
N MET A 524 -3.63 19.73 -10.41
CA MET A 524 -3.61 20.75 -11.46
C MET A 524 -4.75 20.57 -12.46
N PHE A 525 -4.98 19.32 -12.92
CA PHE A 525 -6.05 19.04 -13.86
C PHE A 525 -7.45 19.25 -13.27
N CYS A 526 -7.66 18.91 -12.00
CA CYS A 526 -8.91 19.19 -11.32
C CYS A 526 -9.17 20.71 -11.25
N LEU A 527 -8.15 21.51 -10.93
CA LEU A 527 -8.26 22.96 -10.91
C LEU A 527 -8.56 23.55 -12.30
N CYS A 528 -7.96 22.97 -13.35
CA CYS A 528 -8.26 23.36 -14.73
C CYS A 528 -9.72 23.05 -15.11
N ILE A 529 -10.20 21.86 -14.77
CA ILE A 529 -11.58 21.42 -15.04
C ILE A 529 -12.57 22.33 -14.29
N ASP A 530 -12.27 22.65 -13.04
CA ASP A 530 -13.08 23.52 -12.19
C ASP A 530 -12.91 25.01 -12.49
N ARG A 531 -12.08 25.38 -13.47
CA ARG A 531 -11.76 26.78 -13.83
C ARG A 531 -11.25 27.60 -12.65
N LYS A 532 -10.64 26.96 -11.64
CA LYS A 532 -10.04 27.62 -10.47
C LYS A 532 -8.63 28.11 -10.79
N PHE A 533 -8.51 29.07 -11.73
CA PHE A 533 -7.20 29.49 -12.27
C PHE A 533 -6.32 30.19 -11.24
N LEU A 534 -6.88 30.85 -10.23
CA LEU A 534 -6.09 31.44 -9.15
C LEU A 534 -5.38 30.33 -8.34
N ASP A 535 -6.10 29.28 -7.97
CA ASP A 535 -5.53 28.14 -7.23
C ASP A 535 -4.51 27.38 -8.09
N ALA A 536 -4.78 27.24 -9.40
CA ALA A 536 -3.83 26.67 -10.35
C ALA A 536 -2.54 27.51 -10.46
N THR A 537 -2.63 28.84 -10.35
CA THR A 537 -1.46 29.74 -10.30
C THR A 537 -0.64 29.47 -9.04
N VAL A 538 -1.28 29.36 -7.88
CA VAL A 538 -0.61 29.07 -6.61
C VAL A 538 0.05 27.69 -6.66
N LEU A 539 -0.64 26.67 -7.16
CA LEU A 539 -0.08 25.32 -7.29
C LEU A 539 1.09 25.28 -8.27
N SER A 540 1.01 26.02 -9.41
CA SER A 540 2.13 26.15 -10.35
C SER A 540 3.35 26.81 -9.68
N PHE A 541 3.11 27.84 -8.86
CA PHE A 541 4.19 28.50 -8.10
C PHE A 541 4.86 27.53 -7.10
N LEU A 542 4.08 26.71 -6.40
CA LEU A 542 4.62 25.67 -5.53
C LEU A 542 5.39 24.62 -6.32
N ALA A 543 4.91 24.22 -7.50
CA ALA A 543 5.55 23.24 -8.37
C ALA A 543 6.91 23.70 -8.90
N ILE A 544 7.13 25.02 -9.08
CA ILE A 544 8.46 25.58 -9.41
C ILE A 544 9.48 25.17 -8.35
N TRP A 545 9.15 25.41 -7.08
CA TRP A 545 10.04 25.11 -5.97
C TRP A 545 10.24 23.62 -5.78
N LEU A 546 9.16 22.82 -5.89
CA LEU A 546 9.24 21.36 -5.79
C LEU A 546 10.20 20.77 -6.84
N SER A 547 10.16 21.28 -8.09
CA SER A 547 11.08 20.84 -9.14
C SER A 547 12.51 21.33 -8.91
N LEU A 548 12.70 22.59 -8.46
CA LEU A 548 14.04 23.14 -8.18
C LEU A 548 14.72 22.44 -7.01
N PHE A 549 13.98 21.99 -6.01
CA PHE A 549 14.52 21.26 -4.86
C PHE A 549 14.59 19.74 -5.06
N GLY A 550 14.28 19.23 -6.24
CA GLY A 550 14.47 17.82 -6.55
C GLY A 550 13.37 16.89 -6.06
N PHE A 551 12.20 17.40 -5.63
CA PHE A 551 11.12 16.57 -5.15
C PHE A 551 10.41 15.77 -6.26
N PHE A 552 10.37 16.29 -7.48
CA PHE A 552 9.90 15.56 -8.67
C PHE A 552 10.42 16.20 -9.96
N ALA A 553 10.45 15.40 -11.04
CA ALA A 553 10.83 15.81 -12.39
C ALA A 553 12.18 16.53 -12.48
N SER A 554 13.11 16.15 -11.61
CA SER A 554 14.45 16.77 -11.50
C SER A 554 15.58 15.76 -11.72
N HIS A 555 15.25 14.55 -12.18
CA HIS A 555 16.24 13.49 -12.40
C HIS A 555 17.38 13.96 -13.31
N ASN A 556 18.61 13.67 -12.89
CA ASN A 556 19.82 14.01 -13.62
C ASN A 556 20.20 12.83 -14.54
N MET A 557 20.11 13.01 -15.84
CA MET A 557 20.52 12.04 -16.85
C MET A 557 22.04 12.15 -17.12
N ALA A 558 22.85 12.28 -16.08
CA ALA A 558 24.28 12.38 -16.26
C ALA A 558 24.90 11.00 -16.44
N ASN A 559 25.36 10.74 -17.64
CA ASN A 559 26.20 9.63 -18.11
C ASN A 559 25.51 8.30 -18.35
N ASP A 560 25.66 7.78 -19.57
CA ASP A 560 25.34 6.41 -19.99
C ASP A 560 26.11 5.33 -19.17
N GLU A 561 27.06 5.73 -18.32
CA GLU A 561 27.90 4.86 -17.49
C GLU A 561 27.40 4.70 -16.04
N VAL A 562 26.44 5.54 -15.59
CA VAL A 562 25.92 5.48 -14.23
C VAL A 562 24.49 4.98 -14.29
N PRO A 563 24.19 3.81 -13.70
CA PRO A 563 22.80 3.34 -13.63
C PRO A 563 21.90 4.41 -12.99
N PRO A 564 20.63 4.53 -13.38
CA PRO A 564 19.68 5.53 -12.85
C PRO A 564 19.46 5.45 -11.32
N THR A 565 20.19 4.60 -10.65
CA THR A 565 20.11 4.23 -9.24
C THR A 565 21.26 4.75 -8.36
N GLU A 566 22.28 5.39 -8.94
CA GLU A 566 23.35 5.98 -8.12
C GLU A 566 22.95 7.36 -7.58
N GLY A 567 22.28 7.41 -6.44
CA GLY A 567 22.27 8.60 -5.56
C GLY A 567 21.86 9.95 -6.19
N ASN A 568 21.39 9.94 -7.43
CA ASN A 568 21.07 11.14 -8.20
C ASN A 568 19.65 11.67 -7.93
N GLU A 569 18.88 10.99 -7.12
CA GLU A 569 17.55 11.44 -6.67
C GLU A 569 17.60 12.21 -5.34
N LYS A 570 18.74 12.80 -4.99
CA LYS A 570 18.88 13.56 -3.75
C LYS A 570 18.07 14.85 -3.81
N ILE A 571 17.34 15.10 -2.73
CA ILE A 571 16.72 16.40 -2.51
C ILE A 571 17.83 17.44 -2.33
N GLY A 572 17.84 18.46 -3.19
CA GLY A 572 18.81 19.52 -3.19
C GLY A 572 18.38 20.63 -4.14
N PHE A 573 19.10 21.73 -4.16
CA PHE A 573 18.79 22.82 -5.08
C PHE A 573 19.41 22.54 -6.46
N TYR A 574 18.57 22.33 -7.45
CA TYR A 574 18.96 22.04 -8.84
C TYR A 574 18.83 23.31 -9.72
N GLY A 575 19.76 24.23 -9.57
CA GLY A 575 19.88 25.44 -10.40
C GLY A 575 20.56 25.16 -11.74
N LYS A 576 20.48 26.15 -12.66
CA LYS A 576 21.02 26.04 -14.02
C LYS A 576 22.55 25.82 -14.06
N GLU A 577 23.29 26.25 -13.04
CA GLU A 577 24.75 26.24 -13.02
C GLU A 577 25.33 24.86 -12.63
N ASP A 578 24.53 23.97 -12.04
CA ASP A 578 25.07 22.76 -11.47
C ASP A 578 25.32 21.64 -12.48
N HIS A 579 24.64 21.59 -13.63
CA HIS A 579 24.92 20.62 -14.72
C HIS A 579 24.07 20.85 -15.97
N ASP A 580 24.65 20.61 -17.16
CA ASP A 580 23.98 20.65 -18.46
C ASP A 580 22.83 19.59 -18.61
N TYR A 581 22.74 18.65 -17.69
CA TYR A 581 21.82 17.51 -17.71
C TYR A 581 20.71 17.54 -16.65
N ASN A 582 20.62 18.61 -15.85
CA ASN A 582 19.63 18.73 -14.79
C ASN A 582 18.27 19.20 -15.34
N ASN A 583 17.23 18.41 -15.14
CA ASN A 583 15.88 18.71 -15.62
C ASN A 583 15.04 19.53 -14.65
N GLY A 584 15.43 19.67 -13.38
CA GLY A 584 14.68 20.42 -12.38
C GLY A 584 14.43 21.88 -12.77
N TRP A 585 15.45 22.58 -13.28
CA TRP A 585 15.30 23.95 -13.75
C TRP A 585 14.43 24.06 -15.02
N ARG A 586 14.47 23.07 -15.93
CA ARG A 586 13.62 23.03 -17.15
C ARG A 586 12.15 22.93 -16.77
N TRP A 587 11.84 22.06 -15.81
CA TRP A 587 10.48 21.94 -15.27
C TRP A 587 10.08 23.18 -14.49
N ALA A 588 10.98 23.79 -13.70
CA ALA A 588 10.72 25.05 -13.00
C ALA A 588 10.39 26.20 -13.98
N VAL A 589 11.08 26.29 -15.12
CA VAL A 589 10.74 27.24 -16.19
C VAL A 589 9.36 26.92 -16.77
N SER A 590 9.06 25.64 -17.05
CA SER A 590 7.75 25.24 -17.56
C SER A 590 6.62 25.55 -16.58
N TRP A 591 6.83 25.30 -15.29
CA TRP A 591 5.87 25.70 -14.24
C TRP A 591 5.74 27.20 -14.08
N SER A 592 6.83 27.97 -14.33
CA SER A 592 6.76 29.45 -14.35
C SER A 592 5.90 29.95 -15.50
N LEU A 593 6.01 29.35 -16.68
CA LEU A 593 5.13 29.65 -17.81
C LEU A 593 3.68 29.27 -17.52
N ALA A 594 3.44 28.13 -16.88
CA ALA A 594 2.11 27.73 -16.42
C ALA A 594 1.55 28.71 -15.38
N CYS A 595 2.38 29.19 -14.45
CA CYS A 595 1.99 30.19 -13.46
C CYS A 595 1.55 31.51 -14.14
N VAL A 596 2.30 31.98 -15.16
CA VAL A 596 1.91 33.15 -15.95
C VAL A 596 0.61 32.89 -16.73
N PHE A 597 0.49 31.74 -17.36
CA PHE A 597 -0.70 31.34 -18.11
C PHE A 597 -1.96 31.35 -17.23
N PHE A 598 -1.93 30.66 -16.09
CA PHE A 598 -3.07 30.60 -15.16
C PHE A 598 -3.31 31.94 -14.48
N GLY A 599 -2.26 32.70 -14.12
CA GLY A 599 -2.38 34.04 -13.56
C GLY A 599 -3.07 35.01 -14.52
N LEU A 600 -2.76 34.95 -15.81
CA LEU A 600 -3.46 35.72 -16.83
C LEU A 600 -4.94 35.33 -16.93
N HIS A 601 -5.24 34.03 -16.94
CA HIS A 601 -6.63 33.54 -16.96
C HIS A 601 -7.41 33.96 -15.70
N ALA A 602 -6.78 33.91 -14.53
CA ALA A 602 -7.38 34.40 -13.28
C ALA A 602 -7.71 35.92 -13.34
N LEU A 603 -6.81 36.71 -13.97
CA LEU A 603 -7.08 38.13 -14.23
C LEU A 603 -8.23 38.32 -15.22
N LEU A 604 -8.26 37.57 -16.31
CA LEU A 604 -9.35 37.62 -17.29
C LEU A 604 -10.69 37.22 -16.67
N GLN A 605 -10.71 36.24 -15.76
CA GLN A 605 -11.91 35.90 -14.98
C GLN A 605 -12.39 37.10 -14.11
N LYS A 606 -11.45 37.78 -13.45
CA LYS A 606 -11.77 38.96 -12.64
C LYS A 606 -12.38 40.08 -13.45
N PHE A 607 -11.99 40.23 -14.72
CA PHE A 607 -12.56 41.20 -15.65
C PHE A 607 -13.80 40.69 -16.38
N GLY A 608 -14.26 39.48 -16.13
CA GLY A 608 -15.45 38.91 -16.78
C GLY A 608 -15.24 38.52 -18.26
N LEU A 609 -13.99 38.41 -18.70
CA LEU A 609 -13.61 37.99 -20.06
C LEU A 609 -13.51 36.50 -20.26
N VAL A 610 -13.45 35.74 -19.16
CA VAL A 610 -13.43 34.25 -19.12
C VAL A 610 -14.47 33.81 -18.08
N GLU A 611 -15.04 32.64 -18.30
CA GLU A 611 -16.04 32.02 -17.42
C GLU A 611 -15.55 31.95 -15.98
N LYS A 612 -16.47 32.15 -15.03
CA LYS A 612 -16.17 32.07 -13.60
C LYS A 612 -15.81 30.66 -13.16
N PRO A 613 -15.12 30.50 -12.01
CA PRO A 613 -14.90 29.21 -11.40
C PRO A 613 -16.21 28.47 -11.12
N ASP A 614 -16.23 27.16 -11.23
CA ASP A 614 -17.37 26.33 -10.85
C ASP A 614 -17.75 26.59 -9.38
N GLY A 615 -19.06 26.72 -9.11
CA GLY A 615 -19.58 27.00 -7.77
C GLY A 615 -19.61 28.47 -7.35
N ALA A 616 -19.12 29.41 -8.20
CA ALA A 616 -19.12 30.86 -7.86
C ALA A 616 -20.51 31.49 -7.84
N ASP A 617 -21.49 30.92 -8.53
CA ASP A 617 -22.86 31.43 -8.63
C ASP A 617 -23.86 30.71 -7.70
N GLY A 618 -23.40 29.92 -6.72
CA GLY A 618 -24.25 29.29 -5.71
C GLY A 618 -25.10 28.12 -6.24
N GLU A 619 -24.77 27.58 -7.42
CA GLU A 619 -25.35 26.32 -7.89
C GLU A 619 -24.86 25.18 -6.98
N LYS A 620 -25.82 24.42 -6.46
CA LYS A 620 -25.52 23.22 -5.67
C LYS A 620 -24.65 22.30 -6.52
N GLU A 621 -23.51 21.88 -5.97
CA GLU A 621 -22.77 20.76 -6.52
C GLU A 621 -23.76 19.65 -6.89
N ASP A 622 -23.73 19.19 -8.14
CA ASP A 622 -24.53 18.05 -8.57
C ASP A 622 -24.20 16.89 -7.63
N GLU A 623 -25.11 16.58 -6.72
CA GLU A 623 -25.07 15.31 -6.00
C GLU A 623 -24.95 14.22 -7.06
N ALA A 624 -23.95 13.38 -6.91
CA ALA A 624 -23.75 12.21 -7.78
C ALA A 624 -25.12 11.55 -7.98
N PRO A 625 -25.56 11.27 -9.21
CA PRO A 625 -26.90 10.74 -9.44
C PRO A 625 -27.03 9.48 -8.60
N ALA A 626 -27.95 9.49 -7.64
CA ALA A 626 -28.31 8.32 -6.87
C ALA A 626 -28.60 7.22 -7.89
N ILE A 627 -27.80 6.15 -7.87
CA ILE A 627 -28.05 4.97 -8.70
C ILE A 627 -29.44 4.51 -8.33
N ASN A 628 -30.38 4.82 -9.20
CA ASN A 628 -31.77 4.41 -9.08
C ASN A 628 -31.78 2.89 -9.25
N ASN A 629 -31.75 2.15 -8.15
CA ASN A 629 -32.01 0.72 -8.14
C ASN A 629 -33.47 0.54 -8.57
N GLY A 630 -33.68 0.63 -9.88
CA GLY A 630 -34.95 0.28 -10.48
C GLY A 630 -35.31 -1.14 -10.09
N GLU A 631 -36.40 -1.26 -9.35
CA GLU A 631 -37.10 -2.52 -9.14
C GLU A 631 -37.38 -3.17 -10.50
N GLY A 632 -36.47 -4.03 -10.95
CA GLY A 632 -36.69 -4.96 -12.03
C GLY A 632 -37.55 -6.11 -11.52
N LYS A 633 -38.86 -6.02 -11.71
CA LYS A 633 -39.73 -7.16 -11.63
C LYS A 633 -39.21 -8.26 -12.54
N GLY A 634 -38.95 -9.44 -11.95
CA GLY A 634 -38.59 -10.62 -12.69
C GLY A 634 -39.66 -11.00 -13.70
N GLU A 635 -39.26 -11.18 -14.94
CA GLU A 635 -39.90 -12.14 -15.86
C GLU A 635 -38.81 -13.09 -16.33
N ALA A 636 -39.15 -14.36 -16.18
CA ALA A 636 -38.33 -15.50 -16.54
C ALA A 636 -38.07 -15.56 -18.06
N LEU A 637 -36.81 -15.78 -18.43
CA LEU A 637 -36.46 -16.70 -19.53
C LEU A 637 -35.08 -17.25 -19.26
#